data_3c7abca9cd97b5f04bd3b7386a37317a
#
_entry.id   3c7abca9cd97b5f04bd3b7386a37317a
#
_cell.length_a   1.000
_cell.length_b   1.000
_cell.length_c   1.000
_cell.angle_alpha   90.00
_cell.angle_beta   90.00
_cell.angle_gamma   90.00
#
_symmetry.space_group_name_H-M   'P 1'
#
loop_
_entity.id
_entity.type
_entity.pdbx_description
1 polymer ?
#
loop_
_entity_poly.entity_id
_entity_poly.type
_entity_poly.pdbx_seq_one_letter_code
_entity_poly.pdbx_strand_id
1 'polypeptide(L)'
;MTNNNNRCVVTGLGLINAIGNNVNECWNNALNSVTGIKNTTTVDTKDCYATLAAEVNYKDLDSIPNTANLDRVTKLCIKATLEALDDAKLSSFGGSTRVSVIMGSCVGGAVSIDHYYRNDKPASDVCKMPISAIASSVAEYVKAGGVVTNIANACAAGTISIAYACDLIRAGKADIVIAGGADAFASVPYSGFLALHALDSNPCSPFNKCSGITLGEGSGAVIVESYEHALKRNAKVYCEVLGSGVSSDAHHITAPREDGEGQMNAINWAIKTSGVAKNEIGYINAHGTGTAKNDNAEFLSLHTIFDNENDNLSVSSTKAMVGHCLGAAGAIEAVFAIKALTTNKVPATLGYDNDDLVRLAEKAGKIDFIPNKSKDKELNTVMSNSFAFGGNNASIIFSKEAGDVKTTNDNGKVYVTGFGIVTPFGNGVDTYINNINNNVKPESNSIHSSVVADEYAKYGQKPTYRKHDNLSQLQVLSGMQALENANITVTDENATTIGIVEGTADGAMGTCLQFTENIVEKGCANGSAFKFPNTVYNAAGGYLSICTGIKGYNVTVTNGSQSGLQSVAYATNIIRQGKEKVVLATGTDENIEAINEVYGKLNVISNDVALPFEGKNGFTLSDGSITIVLENDKDANARGAKKYAEVLGYGMATSAVPFGTVKGSDKGLDEAIKLALADANLTIDDIDTISGFACGLKTIDDIELNSYKRIFGDSLNNKNLIEVKDHVGEARAAAASLSLAHAALMLSGDIKSDNGYKLSNGNVTKTVIESKNLKNVLCVAYAAGGTYTAIVITK
;
A
#
# COMPACT_ATOMS: atom_id res chain seq x y z
N MET A 1 -5.74 -30.75 -16.12
CA MET A 1 -6.56 -30.40 -14.94
C MET A 1 -6.13 -29.02 -14.55
N THR A 2 -6.99 -28.01 -14.72
CA THR A 2 -6.71 -26.65 -14.24
C THR A 2 -6.49 -26.72 -12.72
N ASN A 3 -5.38 -26.15 -12.27
CA ASN A 3 -5.00 -26.19 -10.85
C ASN A 3 -5.99 -25.28 -10.08
N ASN A 4 -7.02 -25.86 -9.46
CA ASN A 4 -8.09 -25.13 -8.77
C ASN A 4 -7.60 -24.25 -7.62
N ASN A 5 -6.38 -24.48 -7.12
CA ASN A 5 -5.81 -23.78 -5.96
C ASN A 5 -5.45 -22.31 -6.24
N ASN A 6 -5.36 -21.89 -7.49
CA ASN A 6 -4.92 -20.55 -7.88
C ASN A 6 -6.08 -19.61 -8.27
N ARG A 7 -7.34 -20.09 -8.25
CA ARG A 7 -8.52 -19.29 -8.61
C ARG A 7 -8.99 -18.47 -7.41
N CYS A 8 -9.29 -17.19 -7.66
CA CYS A 8 -9.75 -16.23 -6.67
C CYS A 8 -11.21 -15.88 -6.93
N VAL A 9 -12.09 -16.13 -5.97
CA VAL A 9 -13.52 -15.85 -6.10
C VAL A 9 -14.00 -14.86 -5.06
N VAL A 10 -15.00 -14.06 -5.41
CA VAL A 10 -15.66 -13.13 -4.48
C VAL A 10 -16.88 -13.81 -3.88
N THR A 11 -16.95 -13.88 -2.55
CA THR A 11 -18.01 -14.57 -1.83
C THR A 11 -18.85 -13.66 -0.94
N GLY A 12 -18.39 -12.43 -0.68
CA GLY A 12 -19.12 -11.43 0.10
C GLY A 12 -18.84 -10.01 -0.35
N LEU A 13 -19.85 -9.16 -0.23
CA LEU A 13 -19.83 -7.76 -0.61
C LEU A 13 -20.31 -6.88 0.54
N GLY A 14 -19.65 -5.74 0.75
CA GLY A 14 -20.06 -4.72 1.72
C GLY A 14 -19.83 -3.33 1.14
N LEU A 15 -20.73 -2.40 1.44
CA LEU A 15 -20.70 -1.06 0.85
C LEU A 15 -21.40 -0.03 1.74
N ILE A 16 -20.75 1.12 1.90
CA ILE A 16 -21.35 2.32 2.49
C ILE A 16 -20.80 3.56 1.76
N ASN A 17 -21.68 4.44 1.31
CA ASN A 17 -21.35 5.70 0.66
C ASN A 17 -22.51 6.69 0.76
N ALA A 18 -22.40 7.83 0.08
CA ALA A 18 -23.37 8.92 0.18
C ALA A 18 -24.80 8.57 -0.30
N ILE A 19 -24.96 7.50 -1.10
CA ILE A 19 -26.29 7.07 -1.62
C ILE A 19 -26.83 5.82 -0.92
N GLY A 20 -26.15 5.30 0.11
CA GLY A 20 -26.70 4.16 0.86
C GLY A 20 -25.75 3.62 1.92
N ASN A 21 -26.32 2.84 2.84
CA ASN A 21 -25.64 2.33 4.01
C ASN A 21 -25.36 0.80 3.94
N ASN A 22 -25.68 0.20 2.81
CA ASN A 22 -25.42 -1.21 2.47
C ASN A 22 -25.44 -1.41 0.96
N VAL A 23 -24.95 -2.57 0.50
CA VAL A 23 -24.86 -2.91 -0.92
C VAL A 23 -26.18 -2.78 -1.67
N ASN A 24 -27.27 -3.26 -1.10
CA ASN A 24 -28.57 -3.25 -1.78
C ASN A 24 -29.13 -1.83 -1.92
N GLU A 25 -29.03 -1.02 -0.89
CA GLU A 25 -29.46 0.39 -0.90
C GLU A 25 -28.65 1.18 -1.91
N CYS A 26 -27.32 1.11 -1.85
CA CYS A 26 -26.41 1.78 -2.78
C CYS A 26 -26.69 1.35 -4.24
N TRP A 27 -26.85 0.05 -4.49
CA TRP A 27 -27.11 -0.48 -5.82
C TRP A 27 -28.44 0.01 -6.38
N ASN A 28 -29.53 -0.09 -5.59
CA ASN A 28 -30.84 0.37 -6.01
C ASN A 28 -30.84 1.88 -6.30
N ASN A 29 -30.20 2.67 -5.47
CA ASN A 29 -30.09 4.12 -5.66
C ASN A 29 -29.22 4.46 -6.88
N ALA A 30 -28.15 3.73 -7.15
CA ALA A 30 -27.34 3.91 -8.36
C ALA A 30 -28.14 3.61 -9.64
N LEU A 31 -28.94 2.52 -9.65
CA LEU A 31 -29.82 2.20 -10.78
C LEU A 31 -30.93 3.24 -11.01
N ASN A 32 -31.38 3.89 -9.95
CA ASN A 32 -32.39 4.95 -10.00
C ASN A 32 -31.79 6.35 -10.21
N SER A 33 -30.49 6.44 -10.51
CA SER A 33 -29.80 7.70 -10.75
C SER A 33 -29.88 8.71 -9.60
N VAL A 34 -29.89 8.18 -8.35
CA VAL A 34 -29.86 9.01 -7.14
C VAL A 34 -28.46 9.54 -6.91
N THR A 35 -28.33 10.84 -6.65
CA THR A 35 -27.05 11.44 -6.26
C THR A 35 -27.02 11.76 -4.78
N GLY A 36 -25.87 11.48 -4.14
CA GLY A 36 -25.56 11.89 -2.77
C GLY A 36 -24.81 13.22 -2.66
N ILE A 37 -24.54 13.87 -3.79
CA ILE A 37 -23.80 15.15 -3.84
C ILE A 37 -24.70 16.29 -3.35
N LYS A 38 -24.24 17.02 -2.33
CA LYS A 38 -24.93 18.16 -1.71
C LYS A 38 -23.90 19.10 -1.08
N ASN A 39 -24.35 20.26 -0.59
CA ASN A 39 -23.48 21.14 0.19
C ASN A 39 -22.95 20.40 1.42
N THR A 40 -21.63 20.47 1.62
CA THR A 40 -20.97 19.86 2.76
C THR A 40 -21.37 20.54 4.07
N THR A 41 -21.41 19.75 5.13
CA THR A 41 -21.62 20.21 6.50
C THR A 41 -20.44 19.87 7.43
N THR A 42 -19.46 19.12 6.91
CA THR A 42 -18.31 18.62 7.69
C THR A 42 -17.14 19.61 7.73
N VAL A 43 -16.91 20.34 6.62
CA VAL A 43 -15.83 21.33 6.51
C VAL A 43 -16.39 22.74 6.40
N ASP A 44 -15.66 23.70 6.97
CA ASP A 44 -15.98 25.11 6.76
C ASP A 44 -15.60 25.53 5.34
N THR A 45 -16.61 25.88 4.55
CA THR A 45 -16.48 26.30 3.16
C THR A 45 -16.47 27.81 2.96
N LYS A 46 -16.31 28.59 4.04
CA LYS A 46 -16.21 30.04 3.96
C LYS A 46 -15.09 30.44 3.00
N ASP A 47 -15.37 31.37 2.12
CA ASP A 47 -14.46 31.88 1.09
C ASP A 47 -14.00 30.83 0.05
N CYS A 48 -14.65 29.64 0.00
CA CYS A 48 -14.37 28.58 -0.96
C CYS A 48 -15.29 28.68 -2.19
N TYR A 49 -14.77 28.42 -3.39
CA TYR A 49 -15.57 28.46 -4.63
C TYR A 49 -16.40 27.19 -4.85
N ALA A 50 -16.06 26.08 -4.23
CA ALA A 50 -16.76 24.81 -4.32
C ALA A 50 -17.23 24.36 -2.94
N THR A 51 -18.50 24.03 -2.79
CA THR A 51 -19.13 23.71 -1.49
C THR A 51 -19.75 22.33 -1.45
N LEU A 52 -19.62 21.56 -2.54
CA LEU A 52 -20.28 20.26 -2.69
C LEU A 52 -19.39 19.11 -2.21
N ALA A 53 -20.03 18.13 -1.57
CA ALA A 53 -19.44 16.84 -1.21
C ALA A 53 -20.50 15.74 -1.21
N ALA A 54 -20.07 14.49 -1.28
CA ALA A 54 -20.91 13.30 -1.13
C ALA A 54 -20.60 12.62 0.20
N GLU A 55 -21.25 13.04 1.27
CA GLU A 55 -21.01 12.60 2.64
C GLU A 55 -21.96 11.44 3.03
N VAL A 56 -21.43 10.47 3.78
CA VAL A 56 -22.20 9.35 4.33
C VAL A 56 -23.16 9.84 5.43
N ASN A 57 -24.44 9.54 5.27
CA ASN A 57 -25.46 9.84 6.27
C ASN A 57 -25.89 8.57 7.00
N TYR A 58 -25.00 8.05 7.85
CA TYR A 58 -25.29 6.89 8.71
C TYR A 58 -25.20 7.30 10.18
N LYS A 59 -26.36 7.46 10.83
CA LYS A 59 -26.46 7.98 12.20
C LYS A 59 -25.89 7.01 13.25
N ASP A 60 -25.88 5.71 12.93
CA ASP A 60 -25.47 4.67 13.88
C ASP A 60 -24.00 4.23 13.71
N LEU A 61 -23.20 5.00 12.97
CA LEU A 61 -21.79 4.67 12.78
C LEU A 61 -21.02 4.58 14.11
N ASP A 62 -21.35 5.45 15.05
CA ASP A 62 -20.74 5.46 16.39
C ASP A 62 -21.31 4.37 17.34
N SER A 63 -22.38 3.70 16.96
CA SER A 63 -22.97 2.60 17.74
C SER A 63 -22.36 1.23 17.43
N ILE A 64 -21.46 1.13 16.44
CA ILE A 64 -20.74 -0.11 16.16
C ILE A 64 -19.92 -0.49 17.39
N PRO A 65 -20.11 -1.68 17.97
CA PRO A 65 -19.43 -2.09 19.19
C PRO A 65 -17.91 -1.98 19.08
N ASN A 66 -17.25 -1.52 20.13
CA ASN A 66 -15.79 -1.41 20.24
C ASN A 66 -15.12 -0.46 19.23
N THR A 67 -15.84 0.49 18.63
CA THR A 67 -15.29 1.44 17.66
C THR A 67 -15.22 2.88 18.15
N ALA A 68 -15.65 3.18 19.37
CA ALA A 68 -15.75 4.55 19.90
C ALA A 68 -14.42 5.35 19.79
N ASN A 69 -13.30 4.67 19.96
CA ASN A 69 -11.96 5.29 19.92
C ASN A 69 -11.27 5.19 18.54
N LEU A 70 -11.99 4.86 17.46
CA LEU A 70 -11.46 4.76 16.12
C LEU A 70 -11.78 6.02 15.31
N ASP A 71 -10.95 6.31 14.31
CA ASP A 71 -11.25 7.35 13.33
C ASP A 71 -12.50 7.01 12.51
N ARG A 72 -13.15 8.04 11.94
CA ARG A 72 -14.30 7.88 11.06
C ARG A 72 -14.03 6.92 9.90
N VAL A 73 -12.86 7.02 9.26
CA VAL A 73 -12.47 6.14 8.14
C VAL A 73 -12.47 4.67 8.57
N THR A 74 -11.93 4.38 9.75
CA THR A 74 -11.86 3.01 10.29
C THR A 74 -13.25 2.47 10.62
N LYS A 75 -14.15 3.31 11.15
CA LYS A 75 -15.56 2.94 11.40
C LYS A 75 -16.30 2.61 10.10
N LEU A 76 -16.13 3.42 9.04
CA LEU A 76 -16.68 3.16 7.71
C LEU A 76 -16.17 1.82 7.16
N CYS A 77 -14.86 1.58 7.30
CA CYS A 77 -14.23 0.34 6.88
C CYS A 77 -14.78 -0.89 7.61
N ILE A 78 -14.89 -0.83 8.93
CA ILE A 78 -15.49 -1.92 9.74
C ILE A 78 -16.95 -2.15 9.36
N LYS A 79 -17.74 -1.09 9.12
CA LYS A 79 -19.16 -1.22 8.71
C LYS A 79 -19.29 -2.00 7.40
N ALA A 80 -18.53 -1.65 6.36
CA ALA A 80 -18.54 -2.37 5.09
C ALA A 80 -18.01 -3.80 5.25
N THR A 81 -16.96 -3.99 6.05
CA THR A 81 -16.40 -5.32 6.35
C THR A 81 -17.42 -6.25 7.00
N LEU A 82 -18.17 -5.76 8.00
CA LEU A 82 -19.19 -6.56 8.70
C LEU A 82 -20.30 -6.99 7.75
N GLU A 83 -20.74 -6.13 6.84
CA GLU A 83 -21.71 -6.50 5.81
C GLU A 83 -21.15 -7.57 4.87
N ALA A 84 -19.90 -7.41 4.39
CA ALA A 84 -19.26 -8.37 3.50
C ALA A 84 -19.09 -9.75 4.16
N LEU A 85 -18.77 -9.79 5.45
CA LEU A 85 -18.67 -11.04 6.21
C LEU A 85 -20.03 -11.71 6.41
N ASP A 86 -21.06 -10.93 6.73
CA ASP A 86 -22.43 -11.48 6.88
C ASP A 86 -22.95 -12.05 5.55
N ASP A 87 -22.73 -11.34 4.45
CA ASP A 87 -23.07 -11.81 3.10
C ASP A 87 -22.30 -13.08 2.73
N ALA A 88 -21.03 -13.18 3.09
CA ALA A 88 -20.20 -14.38 2.90
C ALA A 88 -20.52 -15.52 3.88
N LYS A 89 -21.37 -15.30 4.88
CA LYS A 89 -21.63 -16.24 6.00
C LYS A 89 -20.37 -16.59 6.78
N LEU A 90 -19.56 -15.60 7.02
CA LEU A 90 -18.35 -15.66 7.85
C LEU A 90 -18.51 -14.75 9.07
N SER A 91 -17.76 -15.03 10.14
CA SER A 91 -17.82 -14.21 11.36
C SER A 91 -16.42 -13.89 11.88
N SER A 92 -15.98 -14.54 12.96
CA SER A 92 -14.65 -14.36 13.54
C SER A 92 -13.74 -15.52 13.15
N PHE A 93 -12.43 -15.25 13.01
CA PHE A 93 -11.48 -16.20 12.47
C PHE A 93 -10.53 -16.81 13.51
N GLY A 94 -10.66 -16.43 14.79
CA GLY A 94 -9.92 -17.04 15.89
C GLY A 94 -8.38 -16.93 15.79
N GLY A 95 -7.86 -15.96 15.05
CA GLY A 95 -6.42 -15.79 14.85
C GLY A 95 -5.82 -16.65 13.73
N SER A 96 -6.65 -17.16 12.81
CA SER A 96 -6.14 -17.97 11.68
C SER A 96 -5.20 -17.18 10.79
N THR A 97 -3.98 -17.70 10.60
CA THR A 97 -2.97 -17.16 9.69
C THR A 97 -3.34 -17.29 8.20
N ARG A 98 -4.39 -18.06 7.89
CA ARG A 98 -4.94 -18.22 6.54
C ARG A 98 -5.94 -17.12 6.17
N VAL A 99 -6.23 -16.19 7.09
CA VAL A 99 -7.17 -15.07 6.88
C VAL A 99 -6.39 -13.77 7.00
N SER A 100 -6.41 -13.00 5.91
CA SER A 100 -5.67 -11.75 5.75
C SER A 100 -6.60 -10.54 5.61
N VAL A 101 -6.09 -9.34 5.87
CA VAL A 101 -6.81 -8.07 5.74
C VAL A 101 -5.98 -7.07 4.94
N ILE A 102 -6.49 -6.64 3.79
CA ILE A 102 -5.82 -5.69 2.89
C ILE A 102 -6.77 -4.54 2.60
N MET A 103 -6.48 -3.35 3.13
CA MET A 103 -7.34 -2.19 2.96
C MET A 103 -6.63 -1.03 2.25
N GLY A 104 -7.32 -0.39 1.32
CA GLY A 104 -6.84 0.80 0.64
C GLY A 104 -7.29 2.08 1.34
N SER A 105 -6.42 3.08 1.42
CA SER A 105 -6.77 4.43 1.84
C SER A 105 -5.81 5.46 1.22
N CYS A 106 -6.30 6.66 1.00
CA CYS A 106 -5.49 7.78 0.48
C CYS A 106 -4.94 8.65 1.60
N VAL A 107 -5.79 8.95 2.59
CA VAL A 107 -5.52 9.98 3.60
C VAL A 107 -5.59 9.48 5.05
N GLY A 108 -5.98 8.22 5.26
CA GLY A 108 -6.05 7.62 6.59
C GLY A 108 -6.95 8.37 7.55
N GLY A 109 -6.50 8.55 8.79
CA GLY A 109 -7.24 9.22 9.85
C GLY A 109 -7.25 10.75 9.76
N ALA A 110 -7.54 11.31 8.58
CA ALA A 110 -7.56 12.75 8.35
C ALA A 110 -8.55 13.50 9.25
N VAL A 111 -9.67 12.86 9.62
CA VAL A 111 -10.63 13.43 10.58
C VAL A 111 -10.00 13.57 11.98
N SER A 112 -9.21 12.59 12.41
CA SER A 112 -8.47 12.68 13.67
C SER A 112 -7.34 13.71 13.62
N ILE A 113 -6.72 13.95 12.46
CA ILE A 113 -5.75 15.02 12.28
C ILE A 113 -6.43 16.39 12.42
N ASP A 114 -7.58 16.58 11.78
CA ASP A 114 -8.39 17.80 11.92
C ASP A 114 -8.78 18.04 13.39
N HIS A 115 -9.25 17.00 14.07
CA HIS A 115 -9.65 17.05 15.47
C HIS A 115 -8.47 17.39 16.39
N TYR A 116 -7.28 16.84 16.13
CA TYR A 116 -6.06 17.08 16.88
C TYR A 116 -5.70 18.58 16.91
N TYR A 117 -5.67 19.23 15.76
CA TYR A 117 -5.31 20.66 15.69
C TYR A 117 -6.42 21.59 16.18
N ARG A 118 -7.69 21.18 16.13
CA ARG A 118 -8.82 21.99 16.59
C ARG A 118 -9.09 21.89 18.10
N ASN A 119 -8.55 20.85 18.78
CA ASN A 119 -8.86 20.52 20.17
C ASN A 119 -7.62 20.37 21.07
N ASP A 120 -6.69 21.29 20.97
CA ASP A 120 -5.51 21.36 21.85
C ASP A 120 -4.63 20.08 21.82
N LYS A 121 -4.49 19.52 20.64
CA LYS A 121 -3.55 18.43 20.33
C LYS A 121 -3.65 17.21 21.26
N PRO A 122 -4.83 16.55 21.41
CA PRO A 122 -4.99 15.42 22.30
C PRO A 122 -4.18 14.20 21.82
N ALA A 123 -3.34 13.66 22.69
CA ALA A 123 -2.47 12.50 22.36
C ALA A 123 -3.26 11.25 21.92
N SER A 124 -4.53 11.11 22.35
CA SER A 124 -5.40 10.00 21.95
C SER A 124 -5.74 9.97 20.46
N ASP A 125 -5.53 11.05 19.72
CA ASP A 125 -5.81 11.07 18.29
C ASP A 125 -4.64 10.54 17.46
N VAL A 126 -3.41 10.64 17.98
CA VAL A 126 -2.20 10.29 17.23
C VAL A 126 -2.20 8.85 16.75
N CYS A 127 -2.66 7.90 17.57
CA CYS A 127 -2.75 6.48 17.16
C CYS A 127 -3.87 6.20 16.13
N LYS A 128 -4.73 7.18 15.83
CA LYS A 128 -5.80 7.06 14.84
C LYS A 128 -5.43 7.62 13.46
N MET A 129 -4.35 8.45 13.41
CA MET A 129 -3.94 9.16 12.21
C MET A 129 -3.34 8.27 11.12
N PRO A 130 -2.44 7.31 11.43
CA PRO A 130 -1.77 6.53 10.40
C PRO A 130 -2.75 5.68 9.59
N ILE A 131 -2.51 5.57 8.29
CA ILE A 131 -3.28 4.68 7.41
C ILE A 131 -3.26 3.24 7.94
N SER A 132 -2.14 2.79 8.49
CA SER A 132 -1.94 1.45 9.06
C SER A 132 -2.92 1.09 10.19
N ALA A 133 -3.53 2.08 10.85
CA ALA A 133 -4.56 1.84 11.86
C ALA A 133 -5.84 1.19 11.27
N ILE A 134 -6.14 1.39 9.99
CA ILE A 134 -7.38 0.90 9.35
C ILE A 134 -7.38 -0.62 9.27
N ALA A 135 -6.44 -1.22 8.52
CA ALA A 135 -6.38 -2.68 8.34
C ALA A 135 -6.09 -3.41 9.67
N SER A 136 -5.25 -2.82 10.53
CA SER A 136 -4.95 -3.39 11.86
C SER A 136 -6.19 -3.45 12.75
N SER A 137 -7.02 -2.39 12.75
CA SER A 137 -8.27 -2.38 13.53
C SER A 137 -9.30 -3.35 12.96
N VAL A 138 -9.39 -3.49 11.63
CA VAL A 138 -10.25 -4.51 11.01
C VAL A 138 -9.78 -5.91 11.41
N ALA A 139 -8.47 -6.20 11.30
CA ALA A 139 -7.91 -7.50 11.68
C ALA A 139 -8.14 -7.83 13.17
N GLU A 140 -7.97 -6.85 14.04
CA GLU A 140 -8.28 -6.98 15.47
C GLU A 140 -9.76 -7.27 15.70
N TYR A 141 -10.65 -6.54 15.00
CA TYR A 141 -12.09 -6.68 15.16
C TYR A 141 -12.58 -8.09 14.76
N VAL A 142 -12.08 -8.62 13.63
CA VAL A 142 -12.51 -9.93 13.10
C VAL A 142 -11.63 -11.10 13.59
N LYS A 143 -10.55 -10.80 14.32
CA LYS A 143 -9.55 -11.78 14.78
C LYS A 143 -8.90 -12.54 13.61
N ALA A 144 -8.47 -11.82 12.58
CA ALA A 144 -7.65 -12.35 11.51
C ALA A 144 -6.18 -12.48 11.97
N GLY A 145 -5.48 -13.54 11.58
CA GLY A 145 -4.10 -13.80 12.02
C GLY A 145 -3.05 -13.79 10.89
N GLY A 146 -3.48 -13.59 9.63
CA GLY A 146 -2.62 -13.60 8.46
C GLY A 146 -1.97 -12.25 8.16
N VAL A 147 -1.77 -11.99 6.87
CA VAL A 147 -1.20 -10.72 6.38
C VAL A 147 -2.14 -9.57 6.66
N VAL A 148 -1.62 -8.53 7.28
CA VAL A 148 -2.33 -7.26 7.47
C VAL A 148 -1.52 -6.14 6.86
N THR A 149 -2.14 -5.36 5.97
CA THR A 149 -1.52 -4.16 5.42
C THR A 149 -2.55 -3.20 4.85
N ASN A 150 -2.15 -1.95 4.75
CA ASN A 150 -2.85 -0.98 3.94
C ASN A 150 -2.09 -0.71 2.63
N ILE A 151 -2.83 -0.56 1.56
CA ILE A 151 -2.34 -0.03 0.28
C ILE A 151 -2.62 1.47 0.28
N ALA A 152 -1.58 2.26 0.06
CA ALA A 152 -1.64 3.72 0.13
C ALA A 152 -1.33 4.36 -1.22
N ASN A 153 -2.01 3.93 -2.26
CA ASN A 153 -1.83 4.37 -3.67
C ASN A 153 -2.89 5.39 -4.11
N ALA A 154 -3.15 6.38 -3.26
CA ALA A 154 -4.16 7.40 -3.52
C ALA A 154 -5.47 6.77 -4.07
N CYS A 155 -6.02 7.27 -5.19
CA CYS A 155 -7.32 6.82 -5.72
C CYS A 155 -7.33 5.35 -6.22
N ALA A 156 -6.17 4.75 -6.50
CA ALA A 156 -6.07 3.35 -6.95
C ALA A 156 -5.98 2.34 -5.78
N ALA A 157 -5.88 2.82 -4.54
CA ALA A 157 -5.60 1.99 -3.37
C ALA A 157 -6.60 0.83 -3.19
N GLY A 158 -7.90 1.08 -3.34
CA GLY A 158 -8.95 0.05 -3.20
C GLY A 158 -8.87 -1.05 -4.26
N THR A 159 -8.61 -0.70 -5.52
CA THR A 159 -8.43 -1.67 -6.61
C THR A 159 -7.17 -2.52 -6.41
N ILE A 160 -6.04 -1.89 -6.04
CA ILE A 160 -4.79 -2.60 -5.77
C ILE A 160 -4.92 -3.52 -4.55
N SER A 161 -5.71 -3.13 -3.53
CA SER A 161 -5.99 -3.99 -2.37
C SER A 161 -6.65 -5.31 -2.78
N ILE A 162 -7.62 -5.27 -3.69
CA ILE A 162 -8.29 -6.46 -4.22
C ILE A 162 -7.32 -7.29 -5.10
N ALA A 163 -6.50 -6.62 -5.90
CA ALA A 163 -5.47 -7.28 -6.71
C ALA A 163 -4.44 -8.01 -5.82
N TYR A 164 -3.95 -7.35 -4.77
CA TYR A 164 -3.00 -7.96 -3.82
C TYR A 164 -3.62 -9.13 -3.03
N ALA A 165 -4.92 -9.04 -2.71
CA ALA A 165 -5.64 -10.17 -2.11
C ALA A 165 -5.56 -11.43 -2.98
N CYS A 166 -5.77 -11.28 -4.28
CA CYS A 166 -5.63 -12.38 -5.24
C CYS A 166 -4.19 -12.89 -5.33
N ASP A 167 -3.20 -12.00 -5.24
CA ASP A 167 -1.79 -12.38 -5.25
C ASP A 167 -1.40 -13.24 -4.04
N LEU A 168 -1.92 -12.93 -2.85
CA LEU A 168 -1.72 -13.73 -1.64
C LEU A 168 -2.35 -15.11 -1.76
N ILE A 169 -3.55 -15.20 -2.30
CA ILE A 169 -4.24 -16.48 -2.53
C ILE A 169 -3.47 -17.31 -3.57
N ARG A 170 -3.09 -16.73 -4.69
CA ARG A 170 -2.32 -17.40 -5.75
C ARG A 170 -0.95 -17.87 -5.29
N ALA A 171 -0.33 -17.14 -4.37
CA ALA A 171 0.92 -17.54 -3.71
C ALA A 171 0.73 -18.59 -2.59
N GLY A 172 -0.51 -19.03 -2.32
CA GLY A 172 -0.80 -19.98 -1.25
C GLY A 172 -0.63 -19.41 0.16
N LYS A 173 -0.54 -18.08 0.31
CA LYS A 173 -0.33 -17.40 1.61
C LYS A 173 -1.63 -17.17 2.38
N ALA A 174 -2.78 -17.15 1.72
CA ALA A 174 -4.09 -16.97 2.32
C ALA A 174 -5.13 -17.89 1.67
N ASP A 175 -6.19 -18.23 2.41
CA ASP A 175 -7.40 -18.87 1.89
C ASP A 175 -8.54 -17.86 1.80
N ILE A 176 -8.56 -16.87 2.69
CA ILE A 176 -9.54 -15.79 2.76
C ILE A 176 -8.79 -14.47 2.88
N VAL A 177 -9.18 -13.49 2.10
CA VAL A 177 -8.71 -12.12 2.25
C VAL A 177 -9.89 -11.17 2.30
N ILE A 178 -9.97 -10.39 3.36
CA ILE A 178 -10.87 -9.24 3.46
C ILE A 178 -10.15 -8.09 2.76
N ALA A 179 -10.63 -7.71 1.59
CA ALA A 179 -10.00 -6.68 0.76
C ALA A 179 -10.97 -5.53 0.48
N GLY A 180 -10.45 -4.33 0.37
CA GLY A 180 -11.28 -3.19 0.07
C GLY A 180 -10.58 -1.86 0.24
N GLY A 181 -11.36 -0.82 0.56
CA GLY A 181 -10.82 0.50 0.83
C GLY A 181 -11.81 1.40 1.54
N ALA A 182 -11.29 2.37 2.26
CA ALA A 182 -12.08 3.37 2.98
C ALA A 182 -11.36 4.72 2.98
N ASP A 183 -12.12 5.80 2.82
CA ASP A 183 -11.69 7.17 3.14
C ASP A 183 -12.86 7.98 3.67
N ALA A 184 -12.57 8.89 4.60
CA ALA A 184 -13.50 9.83 5.15
C ALA A 184 -13.31 11.22 4.52
N PHE A 185 -14.39 11.98 4.41
CA PHE A 185 -14.31 13.37 3.97
C PHE A 185 -13.73 14.25 5.09
N ALA A 186 -12.68 15.03 4.77
CA ALA A 186 -11.95 15.84 5.73
C ALA A 186 -11.37 17.10 5.10
N SER A 187 -10.89 18.02 5.95
CA SER A 187 -10.38 19.33 5.52
C SER A 187 -9.14 19.21 4.61
N VAL A 188 -8.24 18.25 4.87
CA VAL A 188 -6.98 18.11 4.11
C VAL A 188 -7.24 17.84 2.63
N PRO A 189 -7.93 16.75 2.23
CA PRO A 189 -8.20 16.52 0.82
C PRO A 189 -9.07 17.63 0.21
N TYR A 190 -10.07 18.13 0.94
CA TYR A 190 -10.93 19.21 0.43
C TYR A 190 -10.10 20.47 0.12
N SER A 191 -9.34 20.97 1.07
CA SER A 191 -8.51 22.17 0.90
C SER A 191 -7.43 21.98 -0.17
N GLY A 192 -6.85 20.80 -0.26
CA GLY A 192 -5.85 20.47 -1.25
C GLY A 192 -6.38 20.48 -2.69
N PHE A 193 -7.49 19.82 -2.94
CA PHE A 193 -8.13 19.85 -4.27
C PHE A 193 -8.70 21.23 -4.61
N LEU A 194 -9.18 21.98 -3.61
CA LEU A 194 -9.59 23.38 -3.78
C LEU A 194 -8.40 24.24 -4.24
N ALA A 195 -7.24 24.11 -3.60
CA ALA A 195 -6.02 24.84 -3.94
C ALA A 195 -5.47 24.48 -5.33
N LEU A 196 -5.67 23.26 -5.80
CA LEU A 196 -5.33 22.82 -7.15
C LEU A 196 -6.34 23.27 -8.21
N HIS A 197 -7.42 23.95 -7.84
CA HIS A 197 -8.56 24.28 -8.72
C HIS A 197 -9.13 23.04 -9.42
N ALA A 198 -9.18 21.92 -8.71
CA ALA A 198 -9.64 20.63 -9.24
C ALA A 198 -11.06 20.27 -8.78
N LEU A 199 -11.65 21.01 -7.85
CA LEU A 199 -13.05 20.84 -7.45
C LEU A 199 -14.00 21.52 -8.42
N ASP A 200 -15.20 20.95 -8.61
CA ASP A 200 -16.28 21.61 -9.33
C ASP A 200 -17.22 22.35 -8.37
N SER A 201 -17.72 23.52 -8.78
CA SER A 201 -18.79 24.23 -8.07
C SER A 201 -20.17 23.61 -8.30
N ASN A 202 -20.29 22.73 -9.30
CA ASN A 202 -21.47 21.94 -9.62
C ASN A 202 -21.17 20.45 -9.33
N PRO A 203 -22.16 19.56 -9.28
CA PRO A 203 -21.90 18.13 -9.23
C PRO A 203 -21.02 17.66 -10.40
N CYS A 204 -20.00 16.85 -10.10
CA CYS A 204 -19.10 16.36 -11.14
C CYS A 204 -19.87 15.59 -12.23
N SER A 205 -19.47 15.78 -13.49
CA SER A 205 -20.07 15.15 -14.66
C SER A 205 -18.97 14.52 -15.53
N PRO A 206 -18.55 13.28 -15.22
CA PRO A 206 -17.50 12.57 -15.92
C PRO A 206 -17.77 12.40 -17.42
N PHE A 207 -16.71 12.50 -18.24
CA PHE A 207 -16.73 12.43 -19.72
C PHE A 207 -17.62 13.48 -20.41
N ASN A 208 -18.08 14.47 -19.68
CA ASN A 208 -18.96 15.53 -20.17
C ASN A 208 -18.30 16.92 -20.06
N LYS A 209 -18.70 17.72 -19.07
CA LYS A 209 -18.19 19.10 -18.89
C LYS A 209 -16.76 19.12 -18.36
N CYS A 210 -16.38 18.09 -17.60
CA CYS A 210 -15.03 17.86 -17.10
C CYS A 210 -14.42 19.09 -16.40
N SER A 211 -15.24 19.79 -15.60
CA SER A 211 -14.86 21.04 -14.93
C SER A 211 -14.18 20.81 -13.57
N GLY A 212 -14.31 19.60 -13.00
CA GLY A 212 -13.68 19.23 -11.74
C GLY A 212 -14.33 18.01 -11.09
N ILE A 213 -13.76 17.61 -9.95
CA ILE A 213 -14.30 16.52 -9.13
C ILE A 213 -15.27 17.06 -8.08
N THR A 214 -16.14 16.20 -7.58
CA THR A 214 -16.79 16.35 -6.27
C THR A 214 -16.23 15.27 -5.35
N LEU A 215 -15.70 15.65 -4.19
CA LEU A 215 -15.20 14.68 -3.21
C LEU A 215 -16.35 13.93 -2.54
N GLY A 216 -16.08 12.70 -2.14
CA GLY A 216 -16.98 11.86 -1.38
C GLY A 216 -16.27 11.10 -0.28
N GLU A 217 -17.04 10.38 0.53
CA GLU A 217 -16.53 9.43 1.53
C GLU A 217 -17.27 8.10 1.45
N GLY A 218 -16.66 7.06 1.96
CA GLY A 218 -17.29 5.75 2.04
C GLY A 218 -16.28 4.62 2.21
N SER A 219 -16.81 3.42 2.09
CA SER A 219 -16.01 2.18 2.11
C SER A 219 -16.67 1.10 1.25
N GLY A 220 -15.84 0.38 0.51
CA GLY A 220 -16.19 -0.88 -0.15
C GLY A 220 -15.34 -2.01 0.41
N ALA A 221 -15.94 -3.17 0.65
CA ALA A 221 -15.25 -4.37 1.10
C ALA A 221 -15.71 -5.59 0.30
N VAL A 222 -14.78 -6.45 -0.07
CA VAL A 222 -15.05 -7.74 -0.71
C VAL A 222 -14.35 -8.86 0.05
N ILE A 223 -15.00 -10.00 0.16
CA ILE A 223 -14.37 -11.23 0.65
C ILE A 223 -13.86 -11.99 -0.55
N VAL A 224 -12.54 -12.06 -0.68
CA VAL A 224 -11.86 -12.84 -1.71
C VAL A 224 -11.42 -14.17 -1.10
N GLU A 225 -11.81 -15.27 -1.72
CA GLU A 225 -11.45 -16.62 -1.27
C GLU A 225 -10.75 -17.41 -2.35
N SER A 226 -9.90 -18.35 -1.95
CA SER A 226 -9.49 -19.41 -2.86
C SER A 226 -10.72 -20.23 -3.26
N TYR A 227 -10.85 -20.57 -4.53
CA TYR A 227 -12.01 -21.32 -5.03
C TYR A 227 -12.17 -22.65 -4.29
N GLU A 228 -11.08 -23.33 -3.96
CA GLU A 228 -11.10 -24.57 -3.20
C GLU A 228 -11.70 -24.37 -1.79
N HIS A 229 -11.33 -23.31 -1.09
CA HIS A 229 -11.88 -22.99 0.23
C HIS A 229 -13.37 -22.66 0.13
N ALA A 230 -13.77 -21.85 -0.84
CA ALA A 230 -15.16 -21.49 -1.08
C ALA A 230 -16.03 -22.73 -1.37
N LEU A 231 -15.54 -23.66 -2.20
CA LEU A 231 -16.22 -24.94 -2.48
C LEU A 231 -16.38 -25.81 -1.25
N LYS A 232 -15.32 -25.98 -0.43
CA LYS A 232 -15.35 -26.80 0.79
C LYS A 232 -16.43 -26.36 1.79
N ARG A 233 -16.73 -25.05 1.85
CA ARG A 233 -17.77 -24.52 2.74
C ARG A 233 -19.11 -24.23 2.03
N ASN A 234 -19.29 -24.63 0.77
CA ASN A 234 -20.46 -24.33 -0.06
C ASN A 234 -20.81 -22.82 -0.09
N ALA A 235 -19.81 -21.98 -0.28
CA ALA A 235 -19.99 -20.54 -0.34
C ALA A 235 -20.80 -20.14 -1.58
N LYS A 236 -21.60 -19.07 -1.45
CA LYS A 236 -22.09 -18.35 -2.60
C LYS A 236 -20.91 -17.66 -3.29
N VAL A 237 -20.77 -17.84 -4.59
CA VAL A 237 -19.76 -17.17 -5.40
C VAL A 237 -20.45 -16.13 -6.28
N TYR A 238 -20.00 -14.89 -6.21
CA TYR A 238 -20.48 -13.80 -7.06
C TYR A 238 -19.83 -13.81 -8.44
N CYS A 239 -18.52 -13.93 -8.43
CA CYS A 239 -17.68 -13.93 -9.64
C CYS A 239 -16.27 -14.44 -9.31
N GLU A 240 -15.48 -14.66 -10.34
CA GLU A 240 -14.04 -14.87 -10.26
C GLU A 240 -13.30 -13.55 -10.56
N VAL A 241 -12.19 -13.29 -9.86
CA VAL A 241 -11.24 -12.24 -10.19
C VAL A 241 -10.20 -12.83 -11.14
N LEU A 242 -10.34 -12.56 -12.41
CA LEU A 242 -9.52 -13.19 -13.44
C LEU A 242 -8.12 -12.59 -13.53
N GLY A 243 -8.03 -11.28 -13.54
CA GLY A 243 -6.75 -10.60 -13.72
C GLY A 243 -6.76 -9.15 -13.22
N SER A 244 -5.57 -8.63 -13.04
CA SER A 244 -5.34 -7.24 -12.68
C SER A 244 -4.07 -6.72 -13.33
N GLY A 245 -3.99 -5.41 -13.54
CA GLY A 245 -2.81 -4.72 -14.01
C GLY A 245 -2.55 -3.48 -13.17
N VAL A 246 -1.29 -3.25 -12.86
CA VAL A 246 -0.80 -2.05 -12.17
C VAL A 246 0.35 -1.47 -12.99
N SER A 247 0.42 -0.16 -13.12
CA SER A 247 1.47 0.55 -13.85
C SER A 247 1.71 1.94 -13.27
N SER A 248 2.79 2.57 -13.71
CA SER A 248 3.08 3.97 -13.39
C SER A 248 3.23 4.81 -14.65
N ASP A 249 2.81 6.08 -14.57
CA ASP A 249 2.97 7.05 -15.69
C ASP A 249 4.41 7.55 -15.83
N ALA A 250 5.17 7.59 -14.76
CA ALA A 250 6.51 8.22 -14.69
C ALA A 250 6.53 9.63 -15.31
N HIS A 251 5.50 10.44 -15.07
CA HIS A 251 5.28 11.70 -15.78
C HIS A 251 5.11 12.91 -14.84
N HIS A 252 4.06 12.95 -14.05
CA HIS A 252 3.74 14.06 -13.17
C HIS A 252 3.01 13.58 -11.91
N ILE A 253 3.26 14.26 -10.78
CA ILE A 253 2.74 13.81 -9.48
C ILE A 253 1.20 13.89 -9.34
N THR A 254 0.53 14.83 -10.05
CA THR A 254 -0.92 15.05 -9.95
C THR A 254 -1.67 14.96 -11.29
N ALA A 255 -0.98 14.86 -12.41
CA ALA A 255 -1.60 14.83 -13.73
C ALA A 255 -1.24 13.54 -14.48
N PRO A 256 -2.21 12.85 -15.09
CA PRO A 256 -1.92 11.72 -15.95
C PRO A 256 -1.17 12.17 -17.20
N ARG A 257 -0.53 11.24 -17.89
CA ARG A 257 -0.01 11.48 -19.24
C ARG A 257 -1.18 11.74 -20.19
N GLU A 258 -1.05 12.77 -21.03
CA GLU A 258 -2.10 13.15 -21.98
C GLU A 258 -2.36 12.06 -23.04
N ASP A 259 -1.35 11.24 -23.36
CA ASP A 259 -1.47 10.11 -24.30
C ASP A 259 -2.08 8.84 -23.67
N GLY A 260 -2.31 8.82 -22.35
CA GLY A 260 -2.90 7.68 -21.64
C GLY A 260 -2.02 6.43 -21.55
N GLU A 261 -0.72 6.51 -21.84
CA GLU A 261 0.18 5.33 -21.89
C GLU A 261 0.11 4.49 -20.60
N GLY A 262 0.19 5.12 -19.42
CA GLY A 262 0.12 4.38 -18.15
C GLY A 262 -1.23 3.71 -17.94
N GLN A 263 -2.32 4.40 -18.23
CA GLN A 263 -3.67 3.83 -18.14
C GLN A 263 -3.81 2.62 -19.08
N MET A 264 -3.35 2.75 -20.34
CA MET A 264 -3.35 1.66 -21.32
C MET A 264 -2.49 0.48 -20.85
N ASN A 265 -1.35 0.74 -20.21
CA ASN A 265 -0.51 -0.32 -19.66
C ASN A 265 -1.24 -1.12 -18.57
N ALA A 266 -1.90 -0.46 -17.62
CA ALA A 266 -2.68 -1.13 -16.58
C ALA A 266 -3.82 -1.97 -17.16
N ILE A 267 -4.60 -1.41 -18.11
CA ILE A 267 -5.68 -2.12 -18.79
C ILE A 267 -5.16 -3.34 -19.56
N ASN A 268 -4.10 -3.18 -20.36
CA ASN A 268 -3.51 -4.27 -21.14
C ASN A 268 -2.92 -5.38 -20.24
N TRP A 269 -2.30 -5.03 -19.10
CA TRP A 269 -1.85 -6.00 -18.13
C TRP A 269 -3.01 -6.78 -17.50
N ALA A 270 -4.11 -6.11 -17.15
CA ALA A 270 -5.31 -6.78 -16.65
C ALA A 270 -5.88 -7.77 -17.69
N ILE A 271 -5.97 -7.37 -18.95
CA ILE A 271 -6.41 -8.23 -20.06
C ILE A 271 -5.44 -9.41 -20.23
N LYS A 272 -4.13 -9.16 -20.27
CA LYS A 272 -3.10 -10.20 -20.42
C LYS A 272 -3.14 -11.22 -19.30
N THR A 273 -3.26 -10.79 -18.06
CA THR A 273 -3.27 -11.68 -16.88
C THR A 273 -4.57 -12.44 -16.72
N SER A 274 -5.68 -11.89 -17.17
CA SER A 274 -6.98 -12.57 -17.16
C SER A 274 -7.14 -13.62 -18.28
N GLY A 275 -6.42 -13.46 -19.37
CA GLY A 275 -6.60 -14.27 -20.56
C GLY A 275 -7.88 -13.99 -21.35
N VAL A 276 -8.65 -12.97 -20.97
CA VAL A 276 -9.92 -12.56 -21.60
C VAL A 276 -9.62 -11.80 -22.90
N ALA A 277 -10.42 -12.03 -23.94
CA ALA A 277 -10.35 -11.21 -25.14
C ALA A 277 -11.02 -9.85 -24.91
N LYS A 278 -10.55 -8.80 -25.59
CA LYS A 278 -11.08 -7.43 -25.43
C LYS A 278 -12.59 -7.33 -25.68
N ASN A 279 -13.10 -8.07 -26.67
CA ASN A 279 -14.52 -8.09 -27.02
C ASN A 279 -15.42 -8.84 -26.03
N GLU A 280 -14.85 -9.56 -25.07
CA GLU A 280 -15.61 -10.23 -24.00
C GLU A 280 -15.90 -9.29 -22.82
N ILE A 281 -15.22 -8.13 -22.74
CA ILE A 281 -15.46 -7.13 -21.70
C ILE A 281 -16.71 -6.34 -22.06
N GLY A 282 -17.81 -6.62 -21.37
CA GLY A 282 -19.10 -5.98 -21.67
C GLY A 282 -19.30 -4.63 -21.01
N TYR A 283 -18.65 -4.39 -19.87
CA TYR A 283 -18.79 -3.15 -19.10
C TYR A 283 -17.49 -2.76 -18.40
N ILE A 284 -17.21 -1.47 -18.41
CA ILE A 284 -16.14 -0.86 -17.62
C ILE A 284 -16.74 0.17 -16.66
N ASN A 285 -16.51 -0.02 -15.36
CA ASN A 285 -16.65 1.06 -14.40
C ASN A 285 -15.36 1.90 -14.49
N ALA A 286 -15.47 3.06 -15.10
CA ALA A 286 -14.34 3.93 -15.41
C ALA A 286 -13.86 4.70 -14.17
N HIS A 287 -12.61 5.12 -14.19
CA HIS A 287 -12.13 6.07 -13.18
C HIS A 287 -12.90 7.39 -13.26
N GLY A 288 -13.08 7.98 -14.44
CA GLY A 288 -14.03 9.04 -14.76
C GLY A 288 -14.28 10.02 -13.62
N THR A 289 -13.36 10.96 -13.41
CA THR A 289 -13.39 11.89 -12.26
C THR A 289 -14.21 13.16 -12.49
N GLY A 290 -14.46 13.50 -13.73
CA GLY A 290 -15.01 14.80 -14.13
C GLY A 290 -13.94 15.88 -14.32
N THR A 291 -12.65 15.55 -14.31
CA THR A 291 -11.57 16.48 -14.64
C THR A 291 -11.15 16.33 -16.09
N ALA A 292 -10.87 17.44 -16.77
CA ALA A 292 -10.46 17.41 -18.18
C ALA A 292 -9.23 16.53 -18.44
N LYS A 293 -8.23 16.59 -17.56
CA LYS A 293 -7.00 15.82 -17.75
C LYS A 293 -7.22 14.33 -17.69
N ASN A 294 -7.91 13.86 -16.63
CA ASN A 294 -8.16 12.43 -16.49
C ASN A 294 -9.12 11.92 -17.55
N ASP A 295 -10.25 12.59 -17.72
CA ASP A 295 -11.32 12.07 -18.57
C ASP A 295 -10.92 12.05 -20.04
N ASN A 296 -10.11 13.01 -20.51
CA ASN A 296 -9.56 12.97 -21.86
C ASN A 296 -8.54 11.84 -22.06
N ALA A 297 -7.64 11.61 -21.07
CA ALA A 297 -6.65 10.54 -21.15
C ALA A 297 -7.34 9.16 -21.10
N GLU A 298 -8.32 8.98 -20.20
CA GLU A 298 -9.08 7.72 -20.09
C GLU A 298 -9.94 7.48 -21.34
N PHE A 299 -10.59 8.52 -21.85
CA PHE A 299 -11.34 8.44 -23.10
C PHE A 299 -10.45 7.96 -24.25
N LEU A 300 -9.27 8.58 -24.42
CA LEU A 300 -8.29 8.19 -25.44
C LEU A 300 -7.82 6.76 -25.24
N SER A 301 -7.54 6.36 -24.01
CA SER A 301 -7.07 5.01 -23.66
C SER A 301 -8.12 3.94 -24.02
N LEU A 302 -9.39 4.18 -23.68
CA LEU A 302 -10.51 3.29 -23.99
C LEU A 302 -10.71 3.15 -25.51
N HIS A 303 -10.71 4.25 -26.24
CA HIS A 303 -10.84 4.23 -27.71
C HIS A 303 -9.65 3.51 -28.37
N THR A 304 -8.43 3.79 -27.93
CA THR A 304 -7.22 3.15 -28.48
C THR A 304 -7.24 1.62 -28.29
N ILE A 305 -7.75 1.14 -27.16
CA ILE A 305 -7.74 -0.30 -26.84
C ILE A 305 -8.93 -1.03 -27.47
N PHE A 306 -10.11 -0.41 -27.51
CA PHE A 306 -11.37 -1.15 -27.75
C PHE A 306 -12.07 -0.82 -29.05
N ASP A 307 -11.91 0.34 -29.70
CA ASP A 307 -12.72 0.79 -30.85
C ASP A 307 -12.82 -0.20 -32.00
N ASN A 308 -11.73 -0.89 -32.30
CA ASN A 308 -11.68 -1.85 -33.40
C ASN A 308 -11.89 -3.30 -32.97
N GLU A 309 -12.00 -3.54 -31.66
CA GLU A 309 -12.00 -4.90 -31.10
C GLU A 309 -13.24 -5.22 -30.25
N ASN A 310 -14.06 -4.20 -29.90
CA ASN A 310 -15.22 -4.38 -29.06
C ASN A 310 -16.40 -3.48 -29.46
N ASP A 311 -17.34 -4.02 -30.19
CA ASP A 311 -18.55 -3.29 -30.62
C ASP A 311 -19.67 -3.31 -29.56
N ASN A 312 -19.44 -3.92 -28.40
CA ASN A 312 -20.44 -4.10 -27.33
C ASN A 312 -19.95 -3.59 -25.98
N LEU A 313 -19.07 -2.59 -25.95
CA LEU A 313 -18.56 -2.02 -24.70
C LEU A 313 -19.48 -0.93 -24.17
N SER A 314 -19.87 -1.04 -22.90
CA SER A 314 -20.49 0.06 -22.15
C SER A 314 -19.55 0.58 -21.10
N VAL A 315 -19.58 1.89 -20.86
CA VAL A 315 -18.74 2.59 -19.89
C VAL A 315 -19.58 3.53 -19.04
N SER A 316 -19.36 3.57 -17.74
CA SER A 316 -19.93 4.63 -16.90
C SER A 316 -19.04 4.93 -15.70
N SER A 317 -19.21 6.11 -15.10
CA SER A 317 -18.58 6.47 -13.83
C SER A 317 -19.66 6.75 -12.78
N THR A 318 -19.61 5.97 -11.71
CA THR A 318 -20.49 6.11 -10.56
C THR A 318 -20.14 7.30 -9.67
N LYS A 319 -19.00 7.98 -9.92
CA LYS A 319 -18.59 9.19 -9.19
C LYS A 319 -19.56 10.34 -9.35
N ALA A 320 -20.32 10.40 -10.44
CA ALA A 320 -21.41 11.36 -10.62
C ALA A 320 -22.54 11.23 -9.56
N MET A 321 -22.58 10.10 -8.84
CA MET A 321 -23.58 9.83 -7.80
C MET A 321 -22.97 9.86 -6.39
N VAL A 322 -21.80 9.24 -6.22
CA VAL A 322 -21.19 9.03 -4.90
C VAL A 322 -20.02 9.97 -4.61
N GLY A 323 -19.67 10.84 -5.56
CA GLY A 323 -18.45 11.63 -5.49
C GLY A 323 -17.19 10.78 -5.67
N HIS A 324 -16.04 11.42 -5.60
CA HIS A 324 -14.74 10.76 -5.62
C HIS A 324 -14.35 10.40 -4.19
N CYS A 325 -14.50 9.12 -3.81
CA CYS A 325 -14.22 8.62 -2.47
C CYS A 325 -12.73 8.28 -2.25
N LEU A 326 -11.81 8.94 -2.95
CA LEU A 326 -10.36 8.82 -2.82
C LEU A 326 -9.89 7.35 -2.86
N GLY A 327 -9.16 6.87 -1.84
CA GLY A 327 -8.66 5.49 -1.79
C GLY A 327 -9.75 4.44 -1.64
N ALA A 328 -10.94 4.80 -1.18
CA ALA A 328 -12.12 3.92 -1.18
C ALA A 328 -12.73 3.72 -2.58
N ALA A 329 -12.47 4.65 -3.52
CA ALA A 329 -13.17 4.69 -4.80
C ALA A 329 -13.11 3.36 -5.55
N GLY A 330 -11.90 2.79 -5.73
CA GLY A 330 -11.74 1.54 -6.48
C GLY A 330 -12.43 0.34 -5.83
N ALA A 331 -12.54 0.28 -4.50
CA ALA A 331 -13.26 -0.77 -3.81
C ALA A 331 -14.79 -0.61 -3.94
N ILE A 332 -15.31 0.61 -3.83
CA ILE A 332 -16.72 0.95 -4.06
C ILE A 332 -17.11 0.60 -5.50
N GLU A 333 -16.28 0.99 -6.46
CA GLU A 333 -16.46 0.75 -7.89
C GLU A 333 -16.37 -0.73 -8.25
N ALA A 334 -15.49 -1.49 -7.59
CA ALA A 334 -15.45 -2.94 -7.73
C ALA A 334 -16.76 -3.60 -7.27
N VAL A 335 -17.35 -3.16 -6.14
CA VAL A 335 -18.66 -3.66 -5.70
C VAL A 335 -19.75 -3.30 -6.72
N PHE A 336 -19.78 -2.09 -7.27
CA PHE A 336 -20.72 -1.72 -8.32
C PHE A 336 -20.50 -2.54 -9.62
N ALA A 337 -19.26 -2.79 -10.03
CA ALA A 337 -18.95 -3.61 -11.19
C ALA A 337 -19.41 -5.08 -11.01
N ILE A 338 -19.19 -5.65 -9.81
CA ILE A 338 -19.68 -7.00 -9.46
C ILE A 338 -21.21 -7.05 -9.42
N LYS A 339 -21.86 -6.02 -8.90
CA LYS A 339 -23.33 -5.91 -8.93
C LYS A 339 -23.85 -5.77 -10.35
N ALA A 340 -23.19 -4.99 -11.21
CA ALA A 340 -23.54 -4.90 -12.63
C ALA A 340 -23.44 -6.28 -13.29
N LEU A 341 -22.34 -6.98 -13.11
CA LEU A 341 -22.10 -8.32 -13.61
C LEU A 341 -23.20 -9.30 -13.18
N THR A 342 -23.54 -9.32 -11.90
CA THR A 342 -24.46 -10.33 -11.33
C THR A 342 -25.93 -10.04 -11.56
N THR A 343 -26.30 -8.77 -11.82
CA THR A 343 -27.69 -8.36 -12.06
C THR A 343 -28.00 -8.07 -13.53
N ASN A 344 -26.98 -8.08 -14.41
CA ASN A 344 -27.10 -7.72 -15.82
C ASN A 344 -27.70 -6.30 -16.03
N LYS A 345 -27.23 -5.35 -15.18
CA LYS A 345 -27.63 -3.96 -15.26
C LYS A 345 -26.40 -3.07 -15.13
N VAL A 346 -26.34 -1.98 -15.85
CA VAL A 346 -25.25 -1.00 -15.79
C VAL A 346 -25.75 0.34 -15.27
N PRO A 347 -25.09 0.91 -14.23
CA PRO A 347 -25.45 2.24 -13.72
C PRO A 347 -25.04 3.33 -14.71
N ALA A 348 -25.69 4.49 -14.62
CA ALA A 348 -25.44 5.63 -15.48
C ALA A 348 -24.29 6.52 -14.99
N THR A 349 -23.78 7.36 -15.90
CA THR A 349 -23.06 8.59 -15.57
C THR A 349 -24.03 9.75 -15.63
N LEU A 350 -24.11 10.57 -14.58
CA LEU A 350 -25.09 11.66 -14.48
C LEU A 350 -24.52 13.00 -14.99
N GLY A 351 -25.42 13.96 -15.24
CA GLY A 351 -25.09 15.37 -15.47
C GLY A 351 -25.06 15.79 -16.93
N TYR A 352 -25.66 15.02 -17.86
CA TYR A 352 -25.75 15.36 -19.30
C TYR A 352 -27.03 16.10 -19.60
N ASP A 353 -26.95 17.29 -20.19
CA ASP A 353 -28.06 17.97 -20.85
C ASP A 353 -28.19 17.55 -22.33
N ASN A 354 -29.14 18.09 -23.06
CA ASN A 354 -29.38 17.70 -24.46
C ASN A 354 -28.19 18.02 -25.37
N ASP A 355 -27.51 19.14 -25.16
CA ASP A 355 -26.36 19.54 -25.97
C ASP A 355 -25.15 18.64 -25.62
N ASP A 356 -25.01 18.24 -24.36
CA ASP A 356 -24.03 17.29 -23.92
C ASP A 356 -24.21 15.92 -24.58
N LEU A 357 -25.45 15.44 -24.70
CA LEU A 357 -25.75 14.18 -25.36
C LEU A 357 -25.39 14.21 -26.86
N VAL A 358 -25.61 15.34 -27.55
CA VAL A 358 -25.19 15.51 -28.94
C VAL A 358 -23.66 15.42 -29.05
N ARG A 359 -22.93 16.18 -28.21
CA ARG A 359 -21.46 16.14 -28.19
C ARG A 359 -20.91 14.76 -27.86
N LEU A 360 -21.53 14.04 -26.93
CA LEU A 360 -21.14 12.67 -26.59
C LEU A 360 -21.31 11.73 -27.80
N ALA A 361 -22.46 11.82 -28.49
CA ALA A 361 -22.74 10.98 -29.65
C ALA A 361 -21.73 11.18 -30.79
N GLU A 362 -21.20 12.40 -30.95
CA GLU A 362 -20.18 12.72 -31.99
C GLU A 362 -18.80 12.10 -31.64
N LYS A 363 -18.48 11.89 -30.35
CA LYS A 363 -17.17 11.47 -29.88
C LYS A 363 -17.11 9.99 -29.48
N ALA A 364 -18.19 9.42 -29.00
CA ALA A 364 -18.25 8.11 -28.34
C ALA A 364 -17.91 6.92 -29.27
N GLY A 365 -17.91 7.11 -30.59
CA GLY A 365 -17.61 6.05 -31.54
C GLY A 365 -18.53 4.84 -31.32
N LYS A 366 -17.96 3.65 -31.07
CA LYS A 366 -18.70 2.42 -30.77
C LYS A 366 -18.90 2.18 -29.27
N ILE A 367 -18.27 2.96 -28.41
CA ILE A 367 -18.36 2.83 -26.96
C ILE A 367 -19.64 3.51 -26.46
N ASP A 368 -20.43 2.78 -25.70
CA ASP A 368 -21.67 3.29 -25.13
C ASP A 368 -21.41 3.87 -23.72
N PHE A 369 -21.19 5.16 -23.62
CA PHE A 369 -21.12 5.90 -22.36
C PHE A 369 -22.55 6.11 -21.83
N ILE A 370 -22.97 5.38 -20.83
CA ILE A 370 -24.34 5.32 -20.32
C ILE A 370 -24.77 6.66 -19.69
N PRO A 371 -25.31 7.64 -20.44
CA PRO A 371 -25.67 8.94 -19.88
C PRO A 371 -27.02 8.89 -19.15
N ASN A 372 -27.08 9.47 -17.96
CA ASN A 372 -28.26 9.78 -17.13
C ASN A 372 -29.18 8.64 -16.72
N LYS A 373 -29.24 7.53 -17.47
CA LYS A 373 -30.16 6.41 -17.17
C LYS A 373 -29.42 5.08 -17.23
N SER A 374 -29.56 4.30 -16.16
CA SER A 374 -29.13 2.91 -16.15
C SER A 374 -29.88 2.08 -17.20
N LYS A 375 -29.26 1.00 -17.65
CA LYS A 375 -29.87 0.09 -18.63
C LYS A 375 -29.60 -1.38 -18.29
N ASP A 376 -30.47 -2.24 -18.81
CA ASP A 376 -30.26 -3.69 -18.81
C ASP A 376 -29.22 -4.06 -19.86
N LYS A 377 -28.27 -4.92 -19.50
CA LYS A 377 -27.23 -5.43 -20.39
C LYS A 377 -26.72 -6.77 -19.89
N GLU A 378 -26.77 -7.78 -20.74
CA GLU A 378 -26.18 -9.07 -20.43
C GLU A 378 -24.65 -8.94 -20.34
N LEU A 379 -24.09 -9.44 -19.24
CA LEU A 379 -22.69 -9.28 -18.90
C LEU A 379 -22.12 -10.62 -18.42
N ASN A 380 -20.97 -11.00 -18.97
CA ASN A 380 -20.19 -12.15 -18.50
C ASN A 380 -18.85 -11.71 -17.90
N THR A 381 -18.30 -10.62 -18.38
CA THR A 381 -17.03 -10.06 -17.91
C THR A 381 -17.12 -8.53 -17.81
N VAL A 382 -16.59 -7.99 -16.72
CA VAL A 382 -16.56 -6.56 -16.47
C VAL A 382 -15.18 -6.13 -15.95
N MET A 383 -14.84 -4.86 -16.14
CA MET A 383 -13.60 -4.25 -15.68
C MET A 383 -13.90 -3.07 -14.76
N SER A 384 -13.01 -2.79 -13.82
CA SER A 384 -12.99 -1.55 -13.03
C SER A 384 -11.63 -0.91 -13.12
N ASN A 385 -11.58 0.39 -13.43
CA ASN A 385 -10.36 1.18 -13.60
C ASN A 385 -10.20 2.20 -12.48
N SER A 386 -8.97 2.39 -12.02
CA SER A 386 -8.60 3.43 -11.04
C SER A 386 -7.26 4.05 -11.43
N PHE A 387 -7.26 5.37 -11.66
CA PHE A 387 -6.08 6.13 -12.06
C PHE A 387 -5.83 7.24 -11.03
N ALA A 388 -4.61 7.34 -10.50
CA ALA A 388 -4.37 8.05 -9.26
C ALA A 388 -3.22 9.06 -9.33
N PHE A 389 -3.20 9.98 -8.37
CA PHE A 389 -2.03 10.81 -8.10
C PHE A 389 -0.79 9.92 -7.85
N GLY A 390 0.40 10.45 -8.16
CA GLY A 390 1.63 9.66 -8.23
C GLY A 390 1.81 8.95 -9.58
N GLY A 391 0.85 9.09 -10.53
CA GLY A 391 0.84 8.36 -11.79
C GLY A 391 0.53 6.87 -11.65
N ASN A 392 -0.13 6.47 -10.57
CA ASN A 392 -0.46 5.07 -10.29
C ASN A 392 -1.76 4.68 -10.99
N ASN A 393 -1.71 3.63 -11.79
CA ASN A 393 -2.85 3.12 -12.55
C ASN A 393 -3.14 1.67 -12.16
N ALA A 394 -4.40 1.32 -12.02
CA ALA A 394 -4.84 -0.03 -11.72
C ALA A 394 -6.11 -0.38 -12.50
N SER A 395 -6.18 -1.61 -13.02
CA SER A 395 -7.36 -2.19 -13.65
C SER A 395 -7.57 -3.61 -13.13
N ILE A 396 -8.83 -4.02 -12.93
CA ILE A 396 -9.18 -5.34 -12.43
C ILE A 396 -10.37 -5.91 -13.21
N ILE A 397 -10.36 -7.21 -13.49
CA ILE A 397 -11.37 -7.91 -14.31
C ILE A 397 -12.09 -8.96 -13.48
N PHE A 398 -13.43 -8.88 -13.49
CA PHE A 398 -14.33 -9.83 -12.85
C PHE A 398 -15.15 -10.57 -13.90
N SER A 399 -15.38 -11.89 -13.71
CA SER A 399 -16.16 -12.71 -14.63
C SER A 399 -17.08 -13.69 -13.90
N LYS A 400 -18.23 -13.99 -14.50
CA LYS A 400 -19.11 -15.10 -14.09
C LYS A 400 -18.50 -16.46 -14.42
N GLU A 401 -17.71 -16.53 -15.46
CA GLU A 401 -17.10 -17.75 -15.96
C GLU A 401 -15.68 -17.92 -15.43
N ALA A 402 -15.28 -19.17 -15.26
CA ALA A 402 -13.91 -19.50 -14.91
C ALA A 402 -12.97 -19.15 -16.07
N GLY A 403 -11.95 -18.35 -15.80
CA GLY A 403 -10.93 -18.03 -16.79
C GLY A 403 -9.75 -18.98 -16.78
N ASP A 404 -9.02 -19.02 -17.86
CA ASP A 404 -7.66 -19.60 -17.91
C ASP A 404 -6.66 -18.58 -17.34
N VAL A 405 -6.70 -18.40 -16.03
CA VAL A 405 -5.77 -17.50 -15.35
C VAL A 405 -4.34 -17.95 -15.62
N LYS A 406 -3.62 -17.20 -16.44
CA LYS A 406 -2.21 -17.45 -16.75
C LYS A 406 -1.33 -16.96 -15.60
N THR A 407 -1.34 -17.68 -14.49
CA THR A 407 -0.31 -17.49 -13.48
C THR A 407 0.93 -18.24 -13.91
N THR A 408 1.95 -17.54 -14.30
CA THR A 408 3.31 -18.07 -14.30
C THR A 408 3.81 -18.04 -12.87
N ASN A 409 3.34 -18.97 -12.02
CA ASN A 409 4.06 -19.25 -10.79
C ASN A 409 5.35 -19.99 -11.22
N ASP A 410 6.28 -19.23 -11.74
CA ASP A 410 7.64 -19.66 -11.75
C ASP A 410 8.11 -19.47 -10.31
N ASN A 411 8.19 -20.57 -9.54
CA ASN A 411 8.82 -20.56 -8.21
C ASN A 411 10.33 -20.26 -8.34
N GLY A 412 10.65 -19.35 -9.25
CA GLY A 412 11.98 -18.92 -9.58
C GLY A 412 12.67 -18.30 -8.37
N LYS A 413 13.96 -18.52 -8.31
CA LYS A 413 14.81 -17.89 -7.31
C LYS A 413 14.77 -16.37 -7.47
N VAL A 414 14.71 -15.66 -6.37
CA VAL A 414 14.77 -14.20 -6.32
C VAL A 414 16.03 -13.79 -5.57
N TYR A 415 16.81 -12.92 -6.17
CA TYR A 415 18.07 -12.46 -5.64
C TYR A 415 18.06 -10.98 -5.31
N VAL A 416 18.75 -10.63 -4.24
CA VAL A 416 19.15 -9.26 -3.94
C VAL A 416 20.36 -8.92 -4.81
N THR A 417 20.23 -7.91 -5.67
CA THR A 417 21.25 -7.56 -6.66
C THR A 417 21.80 -6.13 -6.53
N GLY A 418 21.25 -5.33 -5.62
CA GLY A 418 21.75 -3.99 -5.35
C GLY A 418 21.08 -3.32 -4.18
N PHE A 419 21.68 -2.22 -3.73
CA PHE A 419 21.21 -1.44 -2.59
C PHE A 419 21.37 0.06 -2.84
N GLY A 420 20.46 0.85 -2.25
CA GLY A 420 20.66 2.26 -1.93
C GLY A 420 20.45 2.44 -0.43
N ILE A 421 21.41 3.08 0.23
CA ILE A 421 21.42 3.24 1.68
C ILE A 421 21.59 4.72 2.01
N VAL A 422 20.57 5.31 2.62
CA VAL A 422 20.58 6.70 3.09
C VAL A 422 20.17 6.67 4.56
N THR A 423 21.16 6.80 5.44
CA THR A 423 20.99 6.72 6.91
C THR A 423 21.87 7.76 7.62
N PRO A 424 21.59 8.10 8.89
CA PRO A 424 22.47 8.95 9.69
C PRO A 424 23.88 8.37 9.86
N PHE A 425 24.00 7.05 9.74
CA PHE A 425 25.26 6.32 9.90
C PHE A 425 26.09 6.19 8.60
N GLY A 426 25.50 6.52 7.47
CA GLY A 426 26.20 6.49 6.19
C GLY A 426 25.25 6.77 5.03
N ASN A 427 25.69 7.60 4.10
CA ASN A 427 25.00 7.89 2.87
C ASN A 427 25.75 7.22 1.71
N GLY A 428 25.09 6.28 1.05
CA GLY A 428 25.66 5.39 0.05
C GLY A 428 26.19 4.07 0.63
N VAL A 429 26.09 3.02 -0.17
CA VAL A 429 26.43 1.63 0.20
C VAL A 429 27.88 1.51 0.66
N ASP A 430 28.83 2.09 -0.08
CA ASP A 430 30.24 2.01 0.24
C ASP A 430 30.57 2.74 1.55
N THR A 431 29.95 3.88 1.80
CA THR A 431 30.12 4.62 3.06
C THR A 431 29.60 3.80 4.23
N TYR A 432 28.43 3.21 4.10
CA TYR A 432 27.84 2.33 5.12
C TYR A 432 28.76 1.14 5.44
N ILE A 433 29.21 0.40 4.39
CA ILE A 433 30.13 -0.74 4.54
C ILE A 433 31.44 -0.34 5.23
N ASN A 434 32.03 0.79 4.82
CA ASN A 434 33.28 1.28 5.39
C ASN A 434 33.11 1.67 6.87
N ASN A 435 32.00 2.30 7.25
CA ASN A 435 31.72 2.67 8.62
C ASN A 435 31.55 1.45 9.53
N ILE A 436 30.83 0.41 9.07
CA ILE A 436 30.70 -0.86 9.78
C ILE A 436 32.07 -1.54 9.92
N ASN A 437 32.81 -1.75 8.83
CA ASN A 437 34.10 -2.47 8.84
C ASN A 437 35.17 -1.75 9.68
N ASN A 438 35.06 -0.43 9.86
CA ASN A 438 35.97 0.35 10.68
C ASN A 438 35.41 0.63 12.10
N ASN A 439 34.26 0.03 12.45
CA ASN A 439 33.61 0.18 13.75
C ASN A 439 33.42 1.67 14.16
N VAL A 440 32.99 2.49 13.19
CA VAL A 440 32.67 3.90 13.40
C VAL A 440 31.43 3.99 14.30
N LYS A 441 31.37 4.99 15.17
CA LYS A 441 30.19 5.24 15.98
C LYS A 441 29.31 6.30 15.33
N PRO A 442 27.97 6.17 15.39
CA PRO A 442 27.08 7.18 14.86
C PRO A 442 27.25 8.51 15.62
N GLU A 443 27.33 9.61 14.86
CA GLU A 443 27.48 10.97 15.42
C GLU A 443 26.13 11.69 15.57
N SER A 444 25.10 11.28 14.84
CA SER A 444 23.79 11.94 14.77
C SER A 444 22.67 10.93 14.61
N ASN A 445 21.49 11.30 15.03
CA ASN A 445 20.25 10.50 14.90
C ASN A 445 19.41 10.89 13.66
N SER A 446 19.80 11.96 12.95
CA SER A 446 19.06 12.46 11.78
C SER A 446 19.98 12.85 10.64
N ILE A 447 19.50 12.63 9.42
CA ILE A 447 20.20 13.06 8.20
C ILE A 447 19.98 14.56 8.00
N HIS A 448 21.04 15.29 7.81
CA HIS A 448 20.94 16.70 7.49
C HIS A 448 20.50 16.90 6.04
N SER A 449 19.54 17.80 5.81
CA SER A 449 19.02 18.12 4.47
C SER A 449 20.10 18.60 3.49
N SER A 450 21.21 19.17 3.99
CA SER A 450 22.37 19.53 3.15
C SER A 450 23.07 18.32 2.55
N VAL A 451 23.23 17.22 3.28
CA VAL A 451 23.83 15.97 2.78
C VAL A 451 22.96 15.40 1.67
N VAL A 452 21.64 15.38 1.87
CA VAL A 452 20.70 14.91 0.85
C VAL A 452 20.78 15.79 -0.40
N ALA A 453 20.80 17.12 -0.26
CA ALA A 453 20.86 18.06 -1.37
C ALA A 453 22.17 17.93 -2.19
N ASP A 454 23.30 17.75 -1.51
CA ASP A 454 24.61 17.60 -2.15
C ASP A 454 24.70 16.27 -2.95
N GLU A 455 24.16 15.18 -2.39
CA GLU A 455 24.08 13.88 -3.08
C GLU A 455 23.13 13.94 -4.29
N TYR A 456 21.99 14.62 -4.18
CA TYR A 456 21.08 14.87 -5.32
C TYR A 456 21.78 15.62 -6.47
N ALA A 457 22.69 16.52 -6.15
CA ALA A 457 23.42 17.27 -7.16
C ALA A 457 24.26 16.38 -8.10
N LYS A 458 24.66 15.18 -7.65
CA LYS A 458 25.37 14.19 -8.47
C LYS A 458 24.51 13.63 -9.59
N TYR A 459 23.20 13.53 -9.37
CA TYR A 459 22.23 12.99 -10.33
C TYR A 459 21.64 14.06 -11.27
N GLY A 460 22.09 15.32 -11.20
CA GLY A 460 21.71 16.39 -12.11
C GLY A 460 20.28 16.93 -11.98
N GLN A 461 19.53 16.51 -11.01
CA GLN A 461 18.08 16.76 -10.86
C GLN A 461 17.73 18.11 -10.19
N LYS A 462 18.45 19.17 -10.43
CA LYS A 462 18.36 20.44 -9.71
C LYS A 462 16.99 21.16 -9.68
N PRO A 463 16.13 21.16 -10.72
CA PRO A 463 14.90 21.93 -10.66
C PRO A 463 13.73 21.20 -9.98
N THR A 464 13.73 19.86 -10.00
CA THR A 464 12.56 19.07 -9.58
C THR A 464 12.52 18.79 -8.08
N TYR A 465 13.65 18.55 -7.46
CA TYR A 465 13.67 18.14 -6.04
C TYR A 465 13.24 19.24 -5.05
N ARG A 466 13.15 20.50 -5.47
CA ARG A 466 12.56 21.57 -4.62
C ARG A 466 11.08 21.35 -4.32
N LYS A 467 10.40 20.52 -5.12
CA LYS A 467 9.00 20.14 -4.91
C LYS A 467 8.86 18.91 -4.02
N HIS A 468 9.92 18.16 -3.82
CA HIS A 468 9.93 16.97 -3.00
C HIS A 468 10.02 17.36 -1.53
N ASP A 469 9.15 16.79 -0.69
CA ASP A 469 9.33 16.84 0.75
C ASP A 469 10.52 15.98 1.20
N ASN A 470 10.83 16.00 2.48
CA ASN A 470 11.96 15.28 3.01
C ASN A 470 11.86 13.75 2.79
N LEU A 471 10.66 13.16 3.01
CA LEU A 471 10.42 11.74 2.75
C LEU A 471 10.72 11.37 1.31
N SER A 472 10.21 12.16 0.36
CA SER A 472 10.42 11.93 -1.08
C SER A 472 11.88 12.09 -1.48
N GLN A 473 12.60 13.04 -0.88
CA GLN A 473 14.04 13.23 -1.14
C GLN A 473 14.84 12.01 -0.70
N LEU A 474 14.59 11.49 0.50
CA LEU A 474 15.26 10.29 1.02
C LEU A 474 15.04 9.08 0.09
N GLN A 475 13.79 8.84 -0.32
CA GLN A 475 13.44 7.69 -1.15
C GLN A 475 13.99 7.78 -2.57
N VAL A 476 13.88 8.94 -3.22
CA VAL A 476 14.43 9.12 -4.56
C VAL A 476 15.94 8.94 -4.55
N LEU A 477 16.63 9.48 -3.53
CA LEU A 477 18.07 9.32 -3.40
C LEU A 477 18.48 7.86 -3.25
N SER A 478 17.85 7.12 -2.33
CA SER A 478 18.17 5.70 -2.12
C SER A 478 17.83 4.86 -3.36
N GLY A 479 16.72 5.17 -4.04
CA GLY A 479 16.34 4.48 -5.27
C GLY A 479 17.34 4.67 -6.42
N MET A 480 17.83 5.89 -6.61
CA MET A 480 18.87 6.20 -7.59
C MET A 480 20.19 5.50 -7.28
N GLN A 481 20.62 5.52 -6.00
CA GLN A 481 21.80 4.78 -5.54
C GLN A 481 21.66 3.27 -5.77
N ALA A 482 20.45 2.73 -5.57
CA ALA A 482 20.18 1.31 -5.76
C ALA A 482 20.30 0.88 -7.22
N LEU A 483 19.78 1.67 -8.15
CA LEU A 483 19.93 1.43 -9.59
C LEU A 483 21.41 1.50 -10.02
N GLU A 484 22.16 2.50 -9.53
CA GLU A 484 23.58 2.64 -9.77
C GLU A 484 24.37 1.44 -9.23
N ASN A 485 24.16 1.07 -7.97
CA ASN A 485 24.82 -0.07 -7.32
C ASN A 485 24.48 -1.41 -8.00
N ALA A 486 23.26 -1.58 -8.49
CA ALA A 486 22.84 -2.74 -9.27
C ALA A 486 23.34 -2.72 -10.72
N ASN A 487 23.94 -1.61 -11.19
CA ASN A 487 24.29 -1.38 -12.59
C ASN A 487 23.09 -1.57 -13.54
N ILE A 488 21.96 -0.93 -13.19
CA ILE A 488 20.73 -0.94 -13.99
C ILE A 488 20.47 0.46 -14.54
N THR A 489 20.37 0.57 -15.86
CA THR A 489 19.90 1.77 -16.54
C THR A 489 18.46 1.58 -16.99
N VAL A 490 17.58 2.48 -16.59
CA VAL A 490 16.19 2.47 -17.05
C VAL A 490 16.13 3.07 -18.46
N THR A 491 15.50 2.36 -19.36
CA THR A 491 15.33 2.73 -20.79
C THR A 491 13.87 2.53 -21.19
N ASP A 492 13.45 3.08 -22.32
CA ASP A 492 12.08 2.87 -22.81
C ASP A 492 11.72 1.39 -23.01
N GLU A 493 12.72 0.54 -23.27
CA GLU A 493 12.53 -0.89 -23.50
C GLU A 493 12.27 -1.69 -22.21
N ASN A 494 12.86 -1.26 -21.08
CA ASN A 494 12.76 -1.99 -19.81
C ASN A 494 11.90 -1.27 -18.75
N ALA A 495 11.53 -0.02 -18.95
CA ALA A 495 10.81 0.81 -17.99
C ALA A 495 9.51 0.15 -17.46
N THR A 496 8.81 -0.59 -18.32
CA THR A 496 7.56 -1.28 -17.98
C THR A 496 7.74 -2.67 -17.34
N THR A 497 8.99 -3.09 -17.12
CA THR A 497 9.33 -4.38 -16.49
C THR A 497 10.14 -4.20 -15.20
N ILE A 498 10.28 -2.97 -14.76
CA ILE A 498 10.87 -2.58 -13.48
C ILE A 498 9.78 -1.97 -12.62
N GLY A 499 9.60 -2.50 -11.42
CA GLY A 499 8.59 -2.03 -10.47
C GLY A 499 9.21 -1.38 -9.23
N ILE A 500 8.35 -0.70 -8.47
CA ILE A 500 8.64 -0.10 -7.15
C ILE A 500 7.62 -0.65 -6.15
N VAL A 501 8.10 -1.16 -5.02
CA VAL A 501 7.26 -1.45 -3.85
C VAL A 501 7.81 -0.66 -2.68
N GLU A 502 7.10 0.36 -2.30
CA GLU A 502 7.43 1.25 -1.18
C GLU A 502 6.84 0.71 0.12
N GLY A 503 7.66 0.63 1.17
CA GLY A 503 7.25 0.39 2.54
C GLY A 503 7.49 1.61 3.40
N THR A 504 6.47 2.10 4.09
CA THR A 504 6.58 3.22 5.03
C THR A 504 5.69 3.01 6.25
N ALA A 505 6.11 3.49 7.40
CA ALA A 505 5.30 3.43 8.62
C ALA A 505 4.37 4.63 8.72
N ASP A 506 4.91 5.81 8.60
CA ASP A 506 4.22 7.09 8.81
C ASP A 506 3.99 7.86 7.50
N GLY A 507 4.69 7.50 6.43
CA GLY A 507 4.54 8.11 5.12
C GLY A 507 4.63 9.62 5.15
N ALA A 508 3.74 10.27 4.43
CA ALA A 508 3.68 11.73 4.29
C ALA A 508 3.11 12.47 5.52
N MET A 509 3.09 11.84 6.71
CA MET A 509 2.47 12.40 7.92
C MET A 509 3.05 13.77 8.28
N GLY A 510 4.36 13.96 8.16
CA GLY A 510 5.00 15.24 8.45
C GLY A 510 4.43 16.40 7.62
N THR A 511 4.34 16.22 6.31
CA THR A 511 3.76 17.21 5.40
C THR A 511 2.23 17.37 5.63
N CYS A 512 1.52 16.27 5.91
CA CYS A 512 0.09 16.27 6.19
C CYS A 512 -0.24 17.08 7.45
N LEU A 513 0.51 16.90 8.54
CA LEU A 513 0.35 17.66 9.79
C LEU A 513 0.60 19.15 9.57
N GLN A 514 1.69 19.53 8.90
CA GLN A 514 1.99 20.94 8.57
C GLN A 514 0.92 21.58 7.67
N PHE A 515 0.39 20.83 6.71
CA PHE A 515 -0.69 21.29 5.84
C PHE A 515 -1.97 21.54 6.64
N THR A 516 -2.31 20.61 7.55
CA THR A 516 -3.51 20.72 8.39
C THR A 516 -3.42 21.90 9.35
N GLU A 517 -2.29 22.09 10.02
CA GLU A 517 -2.08 23.23 10.91
C GLU A 517 -2.34 24.55 10.19
N ASN A 518 -1.79 24.71 8.99
CA ASN A 518 -2.00 25.93 8.19
C ASN A 518 -3.49 26.16 7.82
N ILE A 519 -4.23 25.12 7.43
CA ILE A 519 -5.65 25.30 7.06
C ILE A 519 -6.57 25.44 8.28
N VAL A 520 -6.21 24.90 9.43
CA VAL A 520 -6.94 25.13 10.68
C VAL A 520 -6.79 26.57 11.14
N GLU A 521 -5.59 27.14 11.03
CA GLU A 521 -5.31 28.53 11.40
C GLU A 521 -5.91 29.55 10.42
N LYS A 522 -5.83 29.31 9.11
CA LYS A 522 -6.14 30.29 8.05
C LYS A 522 -7.42 30.01 7.29
N GLY A 523 -8.06 28.86 7.51
CA GLY A 523 -9.25 28.41 6.77
C GLY A 523 -8.91 27.57 5.55
N CYS A 524 -9.86 26.71 5.13
CA CYS A 524 -9.70 25.77 4.03
C CYS A 524 -9.39 26.41 2.66
N ALA A 525 -9.80 27.66 2.44
CA ALA A 525 -9.50 28.42 1.23
C ALA A 525 -7.99 28.76 1.06
N ASN A 526 -7.18 28.58 2.12
CA ASN A 526 -5.76 28.91 2.13
C ASN A 526 -4.84 27.68 2.06
N GLY A 527 -5.31 26.57 1.52
CA GLY A 527 -4.51 25.40 1.25
C GLY A 527 -3.36 25.68 0.27
N SER A 528 -2.26 24.98 0.42
CA SER A 528 -1.09 25.12 -0.45
C SER A 528 -1.11 24.10 -1.58
N ALA A 529 -1.32 24.55 -2.82
CA ALA A 529 -1.21 23.72 -4.03
C ALA A 529 0.20 23.10 -4.19
N PHE A 530 1.22 23.74 -3.62
CA PHE A 530 2.59 23.23 -3.66
C PHE A 530 2.83 22.06 -2.68
N LYS A 531 2.24 22.12 -1.47
CA LYS A 531 2.41 21.10 -0.44
C LYS A 531 1.45 19.91 -0.61
N PHE A 532 0.24 20.16 -1.11
CA PHE A 532 -0.80 19.14 -1.16
C PHE A 532 -0.39 17.84 -1.90
N PRO A 533 0.31 17.88 -3.05
CA PRO A 533 0.75 16.65 -3.71
C PRO A 533 1.62 15.73 -2.83
N ASN A 534 2.27 16.28 -1.80
CA ASN A 534 3.12 15.56 -0.86
C ASN A 534 2.37 15.13 0.42
N THR A 535 1.04 15.31 0.50
CA THR A 535 0.25 14.82 1.65
C THR A 535 -0.23 13.40 1.47
N VAL A 536 -0.04 12.79 0.30
CA VAL A 536 -0.40 11.40 0.03
C VAL A 536 0.82 10.48 0.20
N TYR A 537 0.60 9.31 0.78
CA TYR A 537 1.68 8.38 1.15
C TYR A 537 2.49 7.87 -0.04
N ASN A 538 1.87 7.76 -1.23
CA ASN A 538 2.55 7.30 -2.45
C ASN A 538 3.30 8.41 -3.20
N ALA A 539 3.43 9.60 -2.64
CA ALA A 539 4.14 10.70 -3.29
C ALA A 539 5.62 10.34 -3.51
N ALA A 540 6.28 9.75 -2.51
CA ALA A 540 7.69 9.37 -2.59
C ALA A 540 7.95 8.33 -3.68
N GLY A 541 7.14 7.25 -3.76
CA GLY A 541 7.20 6.27 -4.86
C GLY A 541 6.87 6.86 -6.23
N GLY A 542 5.93 7.82 -6.29
CA GLY A 542 5.60 8.57 -7.49
C GLY A 542 6.79 9.41 -7.98
N TYR A 543 7.45 10.15 -7.09
CA TYR A 543 8.65 10.92 -7.45
C TYR A 543 9.82 10.03 -7.87
N LEU A 544 10.01 8.89 -7.19
CA LEU A 544 11.03 7.92 -7.60
C LEU A 544 10.76 7.42 -9.03
N SER A 545 9.52 7.06 -9.35
CA SER A 545 9.10 6.69 -10.70
C SER A 545 9.38 7.80 -11.74
N ILE A 546 9.00 9.05 -11.42
CA ILE A 546 9.21 10.21 -12.30
C ILE A 546 10.71 10.46 -12.54
N CYS A 547 11.53 10.41 -11.48
CA CYS A 547 12.97 10.68 -11.57
C CYS A 547 13.75 9.60 -12.30
N THR A 548 13.32 8.35 -12.22
CA THR A 548 13.99 7.19 -12.82
C THR A 548 13.42 6.79 -14.18
N GLY A 549 12.18 7.18 -14.49
CA GLY A 549 11.46 6.72 -15.67
C GLY A 549 10.84 5.32 -15.54
N ILE A 550 10.78 4.74 -14.34
CA ILE A 550 10.17 3.43 -14.10
C ILE A 550 8.66 3.49 -14.31
N LYS A 551 8.11 2.65 -15.18
CA LYS A 551 6.70 2.61 -15.58
C LYS A 551 5.96 1.32 -15.21
N GLY A 552 6.63 0.34 -14.61
CA GLY A 552 6.03 -0.90 -14.14
C GLY A 552 5.22 -0.72 -12.86
N TYR A 553 5.13 -1.78 -12.11
CA TYR A 553 4.39 -1.85 -10.85
C TYR A 553 4.85 -0.77 -9.88
N ASN A 554 3.93 0.01 -9.31
CA ASN A 554 4.27 1.01 -8.30
C ASN A 554 3.22 0.99 -7.19
N VAL A 555 3.61 0.50 -6.02
CA VAL A 555 2.71 0.30 -4.88
C VAL A 555 3.36 0.73 -3.58
N THR A 556 2.59 1.42 -2.76
CA THR A 556 2.97 1.80 -1.39
C THR A 556 2.20 0.95 -0.40
N VAL A 557 2.94 0.19 0.44
CA VAL A 557 2.39 -0.59 1.56
C VAL A 557 2.71 0.10 2.88
N THR A 558 1.74 0.11 3.78
CA THR A 558 1.94 0.67 5.11
C THR A 558 1.29 -0.17 6.19
N ASN A 559 2.11 -0.62 7.13
CA ASN A 559 1.68 -1.30 8.34
C ASN A 559 2.73 -1.15 9.46
N GLY A 560 3.07 0.09 9.78
CA GLY A 560 4.07 0.43 10.78
C GLY A 560 5.49 0.03 10.38
N SER A 561 6.39 -0.09 11.34
CA SER A 561 7.83 -0.28 11.11
C SER A 561 8.18 -1.54 10.29
N GLN A 562 7.37 -2.58 10.31
CA GLN A 562 7.59 -3.79 9.50
C GLN A 562 7.43 -3.59 7.98
N SER A 563 6.87 -2.44 7.55
CA SER A 563 6.57 -2.17 6.13
C SER A 563 7.79 -2.30 5.22
N GLY A 564 9.00 -2.04 5.75
CA GLY A 564 10.23 -2.20 5.00
C GLY A 564 10.51 -3.65 4.60
N LEU A 565 10.34 -4.63 5.50
CA LEU A 565 10.43 -6.05 5.11
C LEU A 565 9.19 -6.51 4.33
N GLN A 566 8.02 -5.93 4.61
CA GLN A 566 6.82 -6.26 3.86
C GLN A 566 6.94 -5.85 2.38
N SER A 567 7.62 -4.74 2.07
CA SER A 567 7.91 -4.35 0.68
C SER A 567 8.76 -5.39 -0.04
N VAL A 568 9.76 -5.96 0.64
CA VAL A 568 10.61 -7.04 0.09
C VAL A 568 9.80 -8.33 -0.13
N ALA A 569 8.94 -8.71 0.82
CA ALA A 569 8.07 -9.88 0.69
C ALA A 569 7.09 -9.71 -0.49
N TYR A 570 6.49 -8.53 -0.65
CA TYR A 570 5.59 -8.24 -1.76
C TYR A 570 6.33 -8.20 -3.10
N ALA A 571 7.48 -7.55 -3.17
CA ALA A 571 8.34 -7.54 -4.35
C ALA A 571 8.76 -8.95 -4.78
N THR A 572 9.14 -9.79 -3.81
CA THR A 572 9.45 -11.21 -4.07
C THR A 572 8.27 -11.95 -4.71
N ASN A 573 7.05 -11.69 -4.20
CA ASN A 573 5.85 -12.30 -4.76
C ASN A 573 5.54 -11.82 -6.19
N ILE A 574 5.68 -10.51 -6.46
CA ILE A 574 5.53 -9.91 -7.81
C ILE A 574 6.48 -10.56 -8.81
N ILE A 575 7.75 -10.75 -8.43
CA ILE A 575 8.76 -11.38 -9.29
C ILE A 575 8.44 -12.86 -9.50
N ARG A 576 8.10 -13.61 -8.45
CA ARG A 576 7.72 -15.04 -8.56
C ARG A 576 6.47 -15.27 -9.42
N GLN A 577 5.56 -14.31 -9.47
CA GLN A 577 4.40 -14.32 -10.35
C GLN A 577 4.67 -13.83 -11.77
N GLY A 578 5.91 -13.44 -12.09
CA GLY A 578 6.33 -12.98 -13.42
C GLY A 578 5.69 -11.65 -13.84
N LYS A 579 5.24 -10.84 -12.88
CA LYS A 579 4.67 -9.53 -13.15
C LYS A 579 5.73 -8.50 -13.48
N GLU A 580 6.88 -8.58 -12.80
CA GLU A 580 8.06 -7.74 -13.04
C GLU A 580 9.32 -8.59 -13.11
N LYS A 581 10.35 -8.06 -13.78
CA LYS A 581 11.70 -8.67 -13.84
C LYS A 581 12.59 -8.16 -12.72
N VAL A 582 12.47 -6.88 -12.42
CA VAL A 582 13.22 -6.15 -11.40
C VAL A 582 12.24 -5.39 -10.53
N VAL A 583 12.44 -5.40 -9.22
CA VAL A 583 11.65 -4.58 -8.29
C VAL A 583 12.57 -3.86 -7.31
N LEU A 584 12.39 -2.56 -7.18
CA LEU A 584 12.94 -1.75 -6.12
C LEU A 584 12.02 -1.84 -4.90
N ALA A 585 12.42 -2.60 -3.89
CA ALA A 585 11.73 -2.68 -2.62
C ALA A 585 12.33 -1.64 -1.66
N THR A 586 11.54 -0.64 -1.26
CA THR A 586 12.04 0.44 -0.42
C THR A 586 11.46 0.37 0.99
N GLY A 587 12.23 0.83 1.97
CA GLY A 587 11.75 1.17 3.30
C GLY A 587 12.19 2.58 3.63
N THR A 588 11.22 3.50 3.82
CA THR A 588 11.51 4.92 3.99
C THR A 588 10.64 5.53 5.06
N ASP A 589 11.23 6.22 6.02
CA ASP A 589 10.53 7.09 6.98
C ASP A 589 11.39 8.30 7.35
N GLU A 590 10.72 9.42 7.60
CA GLU A 590 11.35 10.66 8.08
C GLU A 590 11.12 10.87 9.58
N ASN A 591 12.01 11.57 10.23
CA ASN A 591 11.85 11.96 11.63
C ASN A 591 10.85 13.12 11.75
N ILE A 592 9.72 12.91 12.40
CA ILE A 592 8.61 13.85 12.50
C ILE A 592 8.51 14.39 13.92
N GLU A 593 8.67 15.71 14.10
CA GLU A 593 8.68 16.38 15.40
C GLU A 593 7.42 16.08 16.25
N ALA A 594 6.24 16.14 15.64
CA ALA A 594 4.98 15.85 16.35
C ALA A 594 4.91 14.41 16.89
N ILE A 595 5.50 13.45 16.17
CA ILE A 595 5.60 12.05 16.62
C ILE A 595 6.61 11.94 17.75
N ASN A 596 7.73 12.65 17.67
CA ASN A 596 8.73 12.71 18.73
C ASN A 596 8.14 13.25 20.05
N GLU A 597 7.33 14.31 19.97
CA GLU A 597 6.65 14.86 21.14
C GLU A 597 5.73 13.82 21.82
N VAL A 598 5.00 13.04 21.03
CA VAL A 598 4.09 12.02 21.56
C VAL A 598 4.87 10.88 22.21
N TYR A 599 5.89 10.36 21.55
CA TYR A 599 6.75 9.32 22.13
C TYR A 599 7.52 9.85 23.37
N GLY A 600 7.91 11.13 23.37
CA GLY A 600 8.48 11.79 24.56
C GLY A 600 7.51 11.82 25.75
N LYS A 601 6.23 12.14 25.51
CA LYS A 601 5.18 12.11 26.54
C LYS A 601 4.90 10.69 27.05
N LEU A 602 5.12 9.68 26.21
CA LEU A 602 5.01 8.25 26.59
C LEU A 602 6.24 7.73 27.33
N ASN A 603 7.31 8.53 27.46
CA ASN A 603 8.59 8.16 28.07
C ASN A 603 9.23 6.91 27.43
N VAL A 604 9.14 6.78 26.10
CA VAL A 604 9.73 5.66 25.35
C VAL A 604 10.93 6.08 24.49
N ILE A 605 11.27 7.37 24.47
CA ILE A 605 12.46 7.90 23.79
C ILE A 605 13.64 7.99 24.77
N SER A 606 14.82 7.59 24.28
CA SER A 606 16.11 7.82 24.92
C SER A 606 16.87 8.92 24.20
N ASN A 607 17.61 9.74 24.96
CA ASN A 607 18.56 10.70 24.40
C ASN A 607 19.92 10.04 24.07
N ASP A 608 20.15 8.84 24.55
CA ASP A 608 21.36 8.06 24.29
C ASP A 608 21.13 7.12 23.09
N VAL A 609 22.22 6.62 22.51
CA VAL A 609 22.17 5.59 21.45
C VAL A 609 21.34 4.39 21.95
N ALA A 610 20.44 3.89 21.08
CA ALA A 610 19.68 2.69 21.40
C ALA A 610 20.61 1.50 21.66
N LEU A 611 20.34 0.78 22.74
CA LEU A 611 21.12 -0.38 23.13
C LEU A 611 20.19 -1.59 23.27
N PRO A 612 19.99 -2.34 22.18
CA PRO A 612 19.18 -3.55 22.19
C PRO A 612 19.56 -4.50 23.32
N PHE A 613 18.56 -5.06 23.98
CA PHE A 613 18.69 -6.04 25.09
C PHE A 613 19.39 -5.56 26.36
N GLU A 614 19.81 -4.31 26.49
CA GLU A 614 20.48 -3.81 27.71
C GLU A 614 19.50 -3.34 28.80
N GLY A 615 18.20 -3.45 28.56
CA GLY A 615 17.17 -3.13 29.56
C GLY A 615 17.00 -1.63 29.87
N LYS A 616 17.55 -0.75 29.06
CA LYS A 616 17.26 0.68 29.11
C LYS A 616 15.83 0.93 28.59
N ASN A 617 15.14 1.90 29.12
CA ASN A 617 13.77 2.20 28.74
C ASN A 617 13.73 3.31 27.67
N GLY A 618 13.93 2.94 26.41
CA GLY A 618 13.74 3.88 25.32
C GLY A 618 14.55 3.56 24.08
N PHE A 619 14.06 4.06 22.96
CA PHE A 619 14.73 4.01 21.66
C PHE A 619 15.03 5.45 21.18
N THR A 620 15.96 5.57 20.26
CA THR A 620 16.32 6.83 19.63
C THR A 620 15.67 6.87 18.26
N LEU A 621 14.78 7.86 18.02
CA LEU A 621 14.15 8.04 16.72
C LEU A 621 15.17 8.59 15.70
N SER A 622 15.05 8.09 14.47
CA SER A 622 15.85 8.51 13.34
C SER A 622 15.05 8.51 12.04
N ASP A 623 15.68 8.92 10.98
CA ASP A 623 15.17 8.87 9.62
C ASP A 623 16.07 8.01 8.72
N GLY A 624 15.60 7.68 7.52
CA GLY A 624 16.38 6.98 6.53
C GLY A 624 15.54 6.44 5.38
N SER A 625 16.26 5.97 4.36
CA SER A 625 15.67 5.25 3.24
C SER A 625 16.63 4.18 2.74
N ILE A 626 16.10 2.97 2.63
CA ILE A 626 16.83 1.81 2.12
C ILE A 626 16.07 1.27 0.93
N THR A 627 16.74 1.17 -0.20
CA THR A 627 16.21 0.53 -1.40
C THR A 627 16.98 -0.76 -1.66
N ILE A 628 16.26 -1.86 -1.85
CA ILE A 628 16.77 -3.18 -2.15
C ILE A 628 16.31 -3.55 -3.56
N VAL A 629 17.25 -3.84 -4.46
CA VAL A 629 16.94 -4.31 -5.82
C VAL A 629 16.79 -5.82 -5.79
N LEU A 630 15.63 -6.30 -6.23
CA LEU A 630 15.31 -7.72 -6.35
C LEU A 630 15.14 -8.09 -7.82
N GLU A 631 15.68 -9.25 -8.20
CA GLU A 631 15.57 -9.79 -9.56
C GLU A 631 15.36 -11.30 -9.55
N ASN A 632 14.67 -11.81 -10.57
CA ASN A 632 14.63 -13.24 -10.77
C ASN A 632 15.99 -13.79 -11.26
N ASP A 633 16.23 -15.08 -11.08
CA ASP A 633 17.50 -15.74 -11.43
C ASP A 633 17.87 -15.57 -12.91
N LYS A 634 16.91 -15.69 -13.81
CA LYS A 634 17.11 -15.63 -15.25
C LYS A 634 17.62 -14.26 -15.71
N ASP A 635 16.95 -13.20 -15.28
CA ASP A 635 17.29 -11.84 -15.70
C ASP A 635 18.57 -11.36 -15.00
N ALA A 636 18.78 -11.70 -13.72
CA ALA A 636 20.02 -11.44 -13.00
C ALA A 636 21.24 -12.10 -13.69
N ASN A 637 21.11 -13.38 -14.09
CA ASN A 637 22.18 -14.10 -14.82
C ASN A 637 22.42 -13.51 -16.21
N ALA A 638 21.36 -13.14 -16.94
CA ALA A 638 21.46 -12.62 -18.29
C ALA A 638 22.31 -11.33 -18.39
N ARG A 639 22.28 -10.49 -17.34
CA ARG A 639 23.08 -9.28 -17.27
C ARG A 639 24.35 -9.39 -16.42
N GLY A 640 24.63 -10.57 -15.84
CA GLY A 640 25.80 -10.79 -14.99
C GLY A 640 25.72 -10.01 -13.65
N ALA A 641 24.55 -9.92 -13.08
CA ALA A 641 24.34 -9.21 -11.81
C ALA A 641 25.16 -9.80 -10.66
N LYS A 642 25.72 -8.96 -9.81
CA LYS A 642 26.20 -9.39 -8.50
C LYS A 642 24.99 -9.83 -7.67
N LYS A 643 25.05 -11.05 -7.15
CA LYS A 643 24.04 -11.60 -6.25
C LYS A 643 24.57 -11.52 -4.83
N TYR A 644 23.91 -10.76 -3.97
CA TYR A 644 24.33 -10.60 -2.58
C TYR A 644 23.73 -11.69 -1.68
N ALA A 645 22.47 -12.02 -1.94
CA ALA A 645 21.75 -13.09 -1.24
C ALA A 645 20.55 -13.57 -2.08
N GLU A 646 20.11 -14.80 -1.87
CA GLU A 646 18.83 -15.34 -2.38
C GLU A 646 17.74 -15.17 -1.30
N VAL A 647 16.55 -14.73 -1.69
CA VAL A 647 15.35 -14.72 -0.83
C VAL A 647 14.69 -16.09 -0.92
N LEU A 648 14.88 -16.92 0.10
CA LEU A 648 14.35 -18.29 0.13
C LEU A 648 12.86 -18.34 0.40
N GLY A 649 12.39 -17.57 1.40
CA GLY A 649 11.00 -17.60 1.81
C GLY A 649 10.64 -16.47 2.73
N TYR A 650 9.34 -16.23 2.89
CA TYR A 650 8.82 -15.22 3.80
C TYR A 650 7.53 -15.67 4.49
N GLY A 651 7.29 -15.12 5.67
CA GLY A 651 6.07 -15.30 6.45
C GLY A 651 5.61 -13.96 7.04
N MET A 652 4.31 -13.74 7.02
CA MET A 652 3.68 -12.57 7.63
C MET A 652 2.51 -13.03 8.48
N ALA A 653 2.39 -12.49 9.70
CA ALA A 653 1.31 -12.81 10.60
C ALA A 653 1.01 -11.66 11.57
N THR A 654 -0.17 -11.70 12.17
CA THR A 654 -0.58 -10.73 13.19
C THR A 654 -1.13 -11.44 14.43
N SER A 655 -0.93 -10.84 15.58
CA SER A 655 -1.58 -11.24 16.83
C SER A 655 -2.98 -10.68 16.98
N ALA A 656 -3.46 -9.84 16.05
CA ALA A 656 -4.77 -9.18 16.07
C ALA A 656 -5.07 -8.50 17.42
N VAL A 657 -4.12 -7.73 17.93
CA VAL A 657 -4.26 -6.86 19.11
C VAL A 657 -4.55 -5.42 18.69
N PRO A 658 -5.12 -4.57 19.56
CA PRO A 658 -5.42 -3.19 19.21
C PRO A 658 -4.20 -2.44 18.67
N PHE A 659 -4.39 -1.62 17.64
CA PHE A 659 -3.33 -0.80 17.06
C PHE A 659 -2.67 0.08 18.13
N GLY A 660 -1.34 0.21 18.06
CA GLY A 660 -0.54 0.90 19.08
C GLY A 660 -0.21 0.07 20.32
N THR A 661 -0.76 -1.15 20.45
CA THR A 661 -0.49 -2.03 21.60
C THR A 661 0.75 -2.89 21.34
N VAL A 662 1.62 -2.98 22.35
CA VAL A 662 2.81 -3.84 22.34
C VAL A 662 2.53 -5.15 23.13
N LYS A 663 1.86 -5.03 24.27
CA LYS A 663 1.62 -6.16 25.18
C LYS A 663 0.73 -7.23 24.55
N GLY A 664 1.16 -8.51 24.65
CA GLY A 664 0.39 -9.66 24.14
C GLY A 664 0.47 -9.84 22.63
N SER A 665 1.42 -9.18 21.98
CA SER A 665 1.57 -9.22 20.51
C SER A 665 2.48 -10.35 20.00
N ASP A 666 3.16 -11.09 20.86
CA ASP A 666 4.26 -12.00 20.55
C ASP A 666 3.90 -13.26 19.73
N LYS A 667 2.64 -13.70 19.77
CA LYS A 667 2.21 -14.89 18.99
C LYS A 667 2.30 -14.70 17.49
N GLY A 668 2.08 -13.49 17.00
CA GLY A 668 2.23 -13.15 15.59
C GLY A 668 3.66 -13.37 15.10
N LEU A 669 4.67 -13.05 15.92
CA LEU A 669 6.07 -13.29 15.59
C LEU A 669 6.36 -14.78 15.46
N ASP A 670 5.89 -15.59 16.41
CA ASP A 670 6.05 -17.03 16.35
C ASP A 670 5.51 -17.62 15.04
N GLU A 671 4.31 -17.17 14.63
CA GLU A 671 3.69 -17.64 13.40
C GLU A 671 4.39 -17.10 12.14
N ALA A 672 4.83 -15.83 12.12
CA ALA A 672 5.58 -15.28 11.00
C ALA A 672 6.89 -16.06 10.75
N ILE A 673 7.64 -16.39 11.81
CA ILE A 673 8.86 -17.20 11.72
C ILE A 673 8.55 -18.60 11.17
N LYS A 674 7.53 -19.29 11.70
CA LYS A 674 7.14 -20.63 11.21
C LYS A 674 6.76 -20.61 9.73
N LEU A 675 5.98 -19.60 9.31
CA LEU A 675 5.57 -19.44 7.92
C LEU A 675 6.76 -19.15 7.01
N ALA A 676 7.74 -18.34 7.45
CA ALA A 676 8.96 -18.05 6.69
C ALA A 676 9.84 -19.30 6.51
N LEU A 677 10.03 -20.08 7.56
CA LEU A 677 10.78 -21.34 7.51
C LEU A 677 10.10 -22.36 6.60
N ALA A 678 8.76 -22.49 6.70
CA ALA A 678 8.00 -23.39 5.85
C ALA A 678 8.08 -22.98 4.36
N ASP A 679 8.00 -21.67 4.06
CA ASP A 679 8.14 -21.15 2.70
C ASP A 679 9.55 -21.36 2.13
N ALA A 680 10.57 -21.24 2.98
CA ALA A 680 11.97 -21.51 2.65
C ALA A 680 12.30 -23.01 2.57
N ASN A 681 11.38 -23.89 2.98
CA ASN A 681 11.62 -25.33 3.15
C ASN A 681 12.83 -25.62 4.09
N LEU A 682 12.94 -24.88 5.18
CA LEU A 682 13.99 -24.96 6.19
C LEU A 682 13.41 -25.27 7.58
N THR A 683 14.29 -25.71 8.46
CA THR A 683 14.01 -25.92 9.87
C THR A 683 14.70 -24.85 10.73
N ILE A 684 14.41 -24.80 12.02
CA ILE A 684 15.06 -23.90 12.96
C ILE A 684 16.58 -24.15 13.06
N ASP A 685 17.02 -25.37 12.82
CA ASP A 685 18.44 -25.75 12.91
C ASP A 685 19.25 -25.25 11.72
N ASP A 686 18.60 -25.01 10.58
CA ASP A 686 19.23 -24.49 9.38
C ASP A 686 19.57 -23.00 9.47
N ILE A 687 18.95 -22.25 10.40
CA ILE A 687 19.24 -20.84 10.63
C ILE A 687 20.46 -20.70 11.53
N ASP A 688 21.44 -19.92 11.13
CA ASP A 688 22.63 -19.61 11.94
C ASP A 688 22.59 -18.21 12.58
N THR A 689 21.89 -17.28 11.95
CA THR A 689 21.84 -15.88 12.38
C THR A 689 20.41 -15.35 12.28
N ILE A 690 20.02 -14.51 13.22
CA ILE A 690 18.77 -13.76 13.23
C ILE A 690 19.10 -12.27 13.16
N SER A 691 18.54 -11.57 12.20
CA SER A 691 18.56 -10.10 12.12
C SER A 691 17.22 -9.56 12.65
N GLY A 692 17.27 -8.96 13.83
CA GLY A 692 16.11 -8.67 14.64
C GLY A 692 15.60 -7.24 14.55
N PHE A 693 14.77 -6.87 15.53
CA PHE A 693 14.14 -5.55 15.61
C PHE A 693 14.24 -4.91 17.00
N ALA A 694 15.01 -5.50 17.92
CA ALA A 694 15.22 -4.93 19.24
C ALA A 694 15.77 -3.50 19.15
N CYS A 695 15.28 -2.62 20.00
CA CYS A 695 15.51 -1.17 19.87
C CYS A 695 15.94 -0.50 21.19
N GLY A 696 16.14 -1.27 22.27
CA GLY A 696 16.45 -0.75 23.60
C GLY A 696 15.20 -0.45 24.45
N LEU A 697 13.98 -0.53 23.89
CA LEU A 697 12.75 -0.48 24.66
C LEU A 697 12.44 -1.90 25.17
N LYS A 698 12.64 -2.10 26.49
CA LYS A 698 12.57 -3.42 27.13
C LYS A 698 11.33 -4.25 26.73
N THR A 699 10.17 -3.63 26.59
CA THR A 699 8.93 -4.32 26.22
C THR A 699 8.97 -4.90 24.81
N ILE A 700 9.63 -4.25 23.86
CA ILE A 700 9.83 -4.72 22.48
C ILE A 700 10.93 -5.77 22.46
N ASP A 701 12.06 -5.50 23.12
CA ASP A 701 13.19 -6.43 23.20
C ASP A 701 12.78 -7.76 23.87
N ASP A 702 11.94 -7.70 24.91
CA ASP A 702 11.41 -8.92 25.57
C ASP A 702 10.49 -9.73 24.65
N ILE A 703 9.66 -9.10 23.81
CA ILE A 703 8.79 -9.78 22.83
C ILE A 703 9.65 -10.60 21.88
N GLU A 704 10.66 -9.97 21.31
CA GLU A 704 11.59 -10.59 20.38
C GLU A 704 12.31 -11.79 21.03
N LEU A 705 12.98 -11.55 22.14
CA LEU A 705 13.76 -12.57 22.82
C LEU A 705 12.91 -13.75 23.31
N ASN A 706 11.71 -13.47 23.84
CA ASN A 706 10.81 -14.52 24.30
C ASN A 706 10.26 -15.37 23.15
N SER A 707 9.97 -14.76 21.99
CA SER A 707 9.58 -15.50 20.79
C SER A 707 10.73 -16.42 20.33
N TYR A 708 11.95 -15.90 20.25
CA TYR A 708 13.11 -16.71 19.87
C TYR A 708 13.33 -17.89 20.82
N LYS A 709 13.20 -17.68 22.13
CA LYS A 709 13.27 -18.75 23.12
C LYS A 709 12.21 -19.82 22.90
N ARG A 710 10.98 -19.44 22.56
CA ARG A 710 9.90 -20.42 22.29
C ARG A 710 10.13 -21.21 21.00
N ILE A 711 10.58 -20.53 19.95
CA ILE A 711 10.75 -21.14 18.61
C ILE A 711 12.00 -21.99 18.54
N PHE A 712 13.14 -21.46 18.98
CA PHE A 712 14.44 -22.10 18.80
C PHE A 712 14.85 -22.99 20.01
N GLY A 713 14.23 -22.76 21.20
CA GLY A 713 14.57 -23.52 22.39
C GLY A 713 16.08 -23.51 22.71
N ASP A 714 16.68 -24.66 22.99
CA ASP A 714 18.12 -24.78 23.28
C ASP A 714 19.01 -24.44 22.06
N SER A 715 18.50 -24.61 20.85
CA SER A 715 19.18 -24.26 19.60
C SER A 715 19.53 -22.77 19.50
N LEU A 716 18.79 -21.88 20.20
CA LEU A 716 19.06 -20.45 20.26
C LEU A 716 20.46 -20.10 20.78
N ASN A 717 21.03 -20.92 21.67
CA ASN A 717 22.38 -20.72 22.21
C ASN A 717 23.48 -20.76 21.13
N ASN A 718 23.18 -21.34 19.98
CA ASN A 718 24.11 -21.45 18.84
C ASN A 718 23.83 -20.39 17.75
N LYS A 719 22.83 -19.53 17.93
CA LYS A 719 22.47 -18.49 16.93
C LYS A 719 23.18 -17.17 17.25
N ASN A 720 23.51 -16.45 16.19
CA ASN A 720 23.93 -15.06 16.30
C ASN A 720 22.69 -14.15 16.21
N LEU A 721 22.71 -13.00 16.88
CA LEU A 721 21.70 -11.95 16.78
C LEU A 721 22.35 -10.68 16.27
N ILE A 722 21.79 -10.08 15.22
CA ILE A 722 22.23 -8.81 14.63
C ILE A 722 21.11 -7.79 14.82
N GLU A 723 21.46 -6.59 15.28
CA GLU A 723 20.54 -5.49 15.52
C GLU A 723 21.08 -4.20 14.91
N VAL A 724 20.54 -3.79 13.77
CA VAL A 724 21.03 -2.60 13.05
C VAL A 724 20.68 -1.28 13.75
N LYS A 725 19.76 -1.32 14.71
CA LYS A 725 19.28 -0.10 15.41
C LYS A 725 20.29 0.47 16.39
N ASP A 726 21.31 -0.27 16.76
CA ASP A 726 22.46 0.26 17.52
C ASP A 726 23.37 1.16 16.66
N HIS A 727 23.26 1.07 15.33
CA HIS A 727 23.95 1.96 14.39
C HIS A 727 23.09 3.14 13.95
N VAL A 728 21.80 2.89 13.61
CA VAL A 728 20.97 3.90 12.94
C VAL A 728 19.81 4.42 13.79
N GLY A 729 19.56 3.83 14.97
CA GLY A 729 18.37 4.14 15.75
C GLY A 729 17.08 3.50 15.18
N GLU A 730 15.92 3.95 15.68
CA GLU A 730 14.61 3.51 15.22
C GLU A 730 14.16 4.36 14.02
N ALA A 731 14.61 3.96 12.82
CA ALA A 731 14.20 4.54 11.54
C ALA A 731 12.97 3.82 10.93
N ARG A 732 12.23 3.08 11.73
CA ARG A 732 10.96 2.42 11.38
C ARG A 732 11.08 1.52 10.14
N ALA A 733 10.37 1.80 9.04
CA ALA A 733 10.44 0.98 7.84
C ALA A 733 11.84 0.95 7.22
N ALA A 734 12.60 2.05 7.31
CA ALA A 734 13.98 2.08 6.84
C ALA A 734 14.88 1.13 7.65
N ALA A 735 14.74 1.09 8.99
CA ALA A 735 15.48 0.16 9.83
C ALA A 735 15.13 -1.31 9.52
N ALA A 736 13.85 -1.61 9.23
CA ALA A 736 13.43 -2.95 8.84
C ALA A 736 14.06 -3.38 7.49
N SER A 737 14.09 -2.51 6.49
CA SER A 737 14.78 -2.80 5.22
C SER A 737 16.30 -2.93 5.41
N LEU A 738 16.89 -2.09 6.30
CA LEU A 738 18.31 -2.14 6.60
C LEU A 738 18.70 -3.46 7.25
N SER A 739 17.86 -4.05 8.10
CA SER A 739 18.15 -5.33 8.74
C SER A 739 18.42 -6.43 7.71
N LEU A 740 17.65 -6.46 6.61
CA LEU A 740 17.87 -7.40 5.49
C LEU A 740 19.07 -6.99 4.64
N ALA A 741 19.20 -5.71 4.29
CA ALA A 741 20.31 -5.21 3.49
C ALA A 741 21.66 -5.48 4.18
N HIS A 742 21.77 -5.20 5.47
CA HIS A 742 22.94 -5.48 6.29
C HIS A 742 23.27 -6.98 6.32
N ALA A 743 22.27 -7.83 6.57
CA ALA A 743 22.45 -9.28 6.57
C ALA A 743 22.92 -9.80 5.20
N ALA A 744 22.38 -9.27 4.09
CA ALA A 744 22.82 -9.63 2.73
C ALA A 744 24.25 -9.16 2.42
N LEU A 745 24.65 -7.98 2.90
CA LEU A 745 26.03 -7.48 2.79
C LEU A 745 27.02 -8.31 3.64
N MET A 746 26.59 -8.83 4.77
CA MET A 746 27.39 -9.79 5.54
C MET A 746 27.49 -11.14 4.81
N LEU A 747 26.38 -11.69 4.29
CA LEU A 747 26.38 -12.94 3.52
C LEU A 747 27.29 -12.89 2.30
N SER A 748 27.34 -11.79 1.61
CA SER A 748 28.24 -11.57 0.45
C SER A 748 29.71 -11.39 0.85
N GLY A 749 29.97 -11.01 2.11
CA GLY A 749 31.29 -10.73 2.65
C GLY A 749 31.80 -9.30 2.40
N ASP A 750 30.96 -8.41 1.92
CA ASP A 750 31.28 -6.97 1.79
C ASP A 750 31.42 -6.34 3.21
N ILE A 751 30.56 -6.71 4.14
CA ILE A 751 30.76 -6.49 5.57
C ILE A 751 31.44 -7.74 6.13
N LYS A 752 32.63 -7.58 6.68
CA LYS A 752 33.46 -8.69 7.15
C LYS A 752 33.06 -9.19 8.53
N SER A 753 32.71 -8.28 9.40
CA SER A 753 32.24 -8.54 10.73
C SER A 753 31.47 -7.34 11.26
N ASP A 754 30.57 -7.61 12.21
CA ASP A 754 29.87 -6.55 12.95
C ASP A 754 29.68 -6.96 14.41
N ASN A 755 29.40 -5.97 15.25
CA ASN A 755 28.94 -6.19 16.61
C ASN A 755 27.54 -6.79 16.61
N GLY A 756 27.30 -7.74 17.48
CA GLY A 756 26.01 -8.38 17.63
C GLY A 756 25.89 -9.02 18.99
N TYR A 757 24.99 -9.97 19.11
CA TYR A 757 24.67 -10.60 20.38
C TYR A 757 24.62 -12.11 20.26
N LYS A 758 24.90 -12.78 21.36
CA LYS A 758 24.71 -14.22 21.58
C LYS A 758 23.91 -14.48 22.84
N LEU A 759 23.05 -15.45 22.78
CA LEU A 759 22.41 -15.99 23.99
C LEU A 759 23.31 -17.06 24.58
N SER A 760 23.63 -16.91 25.86
CA SER A 760 24.40 -17.92 26.62
C SER A 760 23.82 -18.08 28.02
N ASN A 761 23.35 -19.27 28.35
CA ASN A 761 22.74 -19.58 29.65
C ASN A 761 21.59 -18.64 30.04
N GLY A 762 20.78 -18.24 29.05
CA GLY A 762 19.64 -17.34 29.22
C GLY A 762 19.99 -15.85 29.24
N ASN A 763 21.27 -15.49 29.18
CA ASN A 763 21.76 -14.12 29.14
C ASN A 763 22.16 -13.74 27.71
N VAL A 764 21.80 -12.50 27.29
CA VAL A 764 22.27 -11.91 26.04
C VAL A 764 23.61 -11.24 26.29
N THR A 765 24.61 -11.56 25.48
CA THR A 765 25.97 -11.01 25.60
C THR A 765 26.46 -10.46 24.28
N LYS A 766 27.11 -9.29 24.31
CA LYS A 766 27.73 -8.72 23.11
C LYS A 766 28.84 -9.63 22.58
N THR A 767 28.94 -9.74 21.27
CA THR A 767 29.98 -10.53 20.58
C THR A 767 30.23 -9.90 19.19
N VAL A 768 31.35 -10.26 18.57
CA VAL A 768 31.63 -9.96 17.17
C VAL A 768 31.16 -11.14 16.32
N ILE A 769 30.35 -10.83 15.30
CA ILE A 769 29.84 -11.82 14.35
C ILE A 769 30.64 -11.67 13.05
N GLU A 770 31.27 -12.76 12.63
CA GLU A 770 32.06 -12.78 11.39
C GLU A 770 31.23 -13.32 10.23
N SER A 771 31.25 -12.62 9.10
CA SER A 771 30.47 -12.93 7.90
C SER A 771 30.74 -14.32 7.32
N LYS A 772 31.99 -14.81 7.45
CA LYS A 772 32.36 -16.18 6.99
C LYS A 772 31.56 -17.31 7.65
N ASN A 773 30.90 -17.01 8.78
CA ASN A 773 30.12 -17.99 9.56
C ASN A 773 28.63 -17.96 9.21
N LEU A 774 28.21 -17.02 8.34
CA LEU A 774 26.80 -16.86 7.95
C LEU A 774 26.50 -17.71 6.71
N LYS A 775 25.36 -18.40 6.76
CA LYS A 775 24.81 -19.14 5.62
C LYS A 775 23.34 -18.80 5.39
N ASN A 776 22.49 -18.93 6.42
CA ASN A 776 21.08 -18.64 6.37
C ASN A 776 20.73 -17.63 7.46
N VAL A 777 20.19 -16.50 7.08
CA VAL A 777 19.80 -15.43 7.99
C VAL A 777 18.28 -15.29 7.99
N LEU A 778 17.68 -15.29 9.17
CA LEU A 778 16.28 -14.96 9.39
C LEU A 778 16.17 -13.48 9.75
N CYS A 779 15.62 -12.66 8.86
CA CYS A 779 15.34 -11.24 9.10
C CYS A 779 13.91 -11.10 9.60
N VAL A 780 13.70 -10.36 10.69
CA VAL A 780 12.38 -10.15 11.28
C VAL A 780 12.12 -8.68 11.55
N ALA A 781 10.86 -8.26 11.38
CA ALA A 781 10.42 -6.90 11.69
C ALA A 781 9.06 -6.91 12.40
N TYR A 782 8.80 -5.87 13.17
CA TYR A 782 7.68 -5.68 14.05
C TYR A 782 6.94 -4.36 13.76
N ALA A 783 5.64 -4.36 13.97
CA ALA A 783 4.87 -3.12 14.11
C ALA A 783 3.92 -3.18 15.31
N ALA A 784 3.71 -2.01 15.94
CA ALA A 784 2.74 -1.85 17.03
C ALA A 784 1.33 -2.23 16.55
N GLY A 785 0.65 -3.09 17.32
CA GLY A 785 -0.57 -3.78 16.87
C GLY A 785 -0.32 -5.27 16.60
N GLY A 786 0.93 -5.75 16.81
CA GLY A 786 1.28 -7.16 16.78
C GLY A 786 1.36 -7.76 15.38
N THR A 787 1.77 -6.97 14.40
CA THR A 787 2.03 -7.46 13.04
C THR A 787 3.52 -7.68 12.81
N TYR A 788 3.86 -8.75 12.11
CA TYR A 788 5.24 -9.20 11.89
C TYR A 788 5.48 -9.67 10.48
N THR A 789 6.68 -9.39 9.99
CA THR A 789 7.23 -9.98 8.76
C THR A 789 8.54 -10.68 9.08
N ALA A 790 8.69 -11.89 8.59
CA ALA A 790 9.91 -12.69 8.68
C ALA A 790 10.33 -13.11 7.26
N ILE A 791 11.63 -12.96 6.94
CA ILE A 791 12.20 -13.31 5.64
C ILE A 791 13.46 -14.13 5.86
N VAL A 792 13.61 -15.24 5.16
CA VAL A 792 14.84 -16.04 5.17
C VAL A 792 15.63 -15.75 3.91
N ILE A 793 16.89 -15.34 4.11
CA ILE A 793 17.85 -15.13 3.02
C ILE A 793 19.05 -16.07 3.17
N THR A 794 19.67 -16.45 2.08
CA THR A 794 20.85 -17.33 2.04
C THR A 794 21.91 -16.76 1.08
N LYS A 795 23.14 -17.26 1.27
CA LYS A 795 24.27 -16.93 0.39
C LYS A 795 24.05 -17.45 -1.02
#